data_d4df285f462d58debe4296557170aada
#
_entry.id   d4df285f462d58debe4296557170aada
#
_cell.length_a   1.000
_cell.length_b   1.000
_cell.length_c   1.000
_cell.angle_alpha   90.00
_cell.angle_beta   90.00
_cell.angle_gamma   90.00
#
_symmetry.space_group_name_H-M   'P 1'
#
loop_
_entity.id
_entity.type
_entity.pdbx_description
1 polymer ?
#
loop_
_entity_poly.entity_id
_entity_poly.type
_entity_poly.pdbx_seq_one_letter_code
_entity_poly.pdbx_strand_id
1 'polypeptide(L)'
;MPWFELTPAPDSGAVDQKEFLKRAQKAAGALGLSDRATINDPPRFDEGLILVATRAARWVYVSDRRVPGVRSFARACGADARECPEPPILSERLHWAHAIVPGDVVLSRSAQDDESGDHSEVRFDPPEDGLIALNVRRPGRWEDGRLTDWLADELNAQPDTSKLRKPGVGITRIMAAALDSRDALDAVKSASAALDLGLTGVGGHPSYPRFGLLAFAVLVQCVLSAFAVLSGLWWLSVPCVPLVIAAAVRWMRREPGEDVWQRPRHRWWSARRRRGRDADYKSRVGGDEPTVFRRKTLHAYAFQASSFPVPAGALTAAAMPPAGTQASSTPLTGHPAALDGASGPLVGRDRDGADVRLSANAAYGGVALLGEPGGGKSNSMHGMMAHAAGHRNPDDVLVAIESKGADSIGVLTRLMPGLRVVDVNDPATPMVDLLGGGDRHERADRFADLMQQALGLQQIGQQSRLQLRDATLLGLSMMDDAKLDAHCAAAGVKPPVSWVDAAGRLCGSAGMGQARALAHAACLLDDHEVSQAVERLHGGMSDKGAPKIPDGRLAERLYAPMNKLDLLASAPNLFAPGRRMVSWRAMLGHGGCYAVNIGATARAPHAALPEGVRRLMGALLFQGLRFEVERSCAGWQSRHRSLDLFVDELTDVTGSDGATSGGNVAAMEWLREKGRAFGVRLVVGTQNPLQLDDRLQASFLGFMTVCSYVLRAPASARIVSDALGVDERTVSGLSPHVLAVRTVGERLESLPVMVVSVPWFDGDAYTR
;
A
#
# COMPACT_ATOMS: atom_id res chain seq x y z
N MET A 1 -40.39 1.19 -0.58
CA MET A 1 -38.99 0.89 -0.21
C MET A 1 -38.13 1.21 -1.42
N PRO A 2 -37.39 2.31 -1.40
CA PRO A 2 -36.67 2.80 -2.56
C PRO A 2 -35.32 2.11 -2.76
N TRP A 3 -34.91 2.01 -4.02
CA TRP A 3 -33.58 1.69 -4.48
C TRP A 3 -32.76 2.95 -4.68
N PHE A 4 -31.48 2.86 -4.42
CA PHE A 4 -30.52 3.92 -4.68
C PHE A 4 -29.34 3.37 -5.44
N GLU A 5 -29.01 4.01 -6.54
CA GLU A 5 -27.78 3.79 -7.27
C GLU A 5 -26.64 4.55 -6.61
N LEU A 6 -25.50 3.90 -6.41
CA LEU A 6 -24.28 4.49 -5.86
C LEU A 6 -23.33 4.82 -7.01
N THR A 7 -23.10 6.11 -7.22
CA THR A 7 -22.13 6.62 -8.19
C THR A 7 -20.91 7.18 -7.47
N PRO A 8 -19.68 7.08 -8.04
CA PRO A 8 -18.50 7.66 -7.42
C PRO A 8 -18.69 9.15 -7.14
N ALA A 9 -18.37 9.60 -5.93
CA ALA A 9 -18.37 11.02 -5.63
C ALA A 9 -17.17 11.72 -6.27
N PRO A 10 -17.31 12.98 -6.73
CA PRO A 10 -16.24 13.71 -7.40
C PRO A 10 -14.94 13.85 -6.57
N ASP A 11 -15.08 13.82 -5.24
CA ASP A 11 -13.98 13.99 -4.29
C ASP A 11 -13.44 12.68 -3.70
N SER A 12 -13.77 11.52 -4.29
CA SER A 12 -13.33 10.20 -3.81
C SER A 12 -11.88 9.90 -4.19
N GLY A 13 -10.93 10.65 -3.64
CA GLY A 13 -9.50 10.32 -3.68
C GLY A 13 -9.17 9.15 -2.74
N ALA A 14 -7.98 8.55 -2.93
CA ALA A 14 -7.46 7.52 -2.03
C ALA A 14 -7.49 8.02 -0.57
N VAL A 15 -8.14 7.27 0.29
CA VAL A 15 -8.37 7.64 1.69
C VAL A 15 -7.39 6.87 2.56
N ASP A 16 -6.71 7.56 3.47
CA ASP A 16 -5.87 6.95 4.49
C ASP A 16 -6.68 5.96 5.35
N GLN A 17 -6.07 4.86 5.79
CA GLN A 17 -6.69 3.78 6.56
C GLN A 17 -7.42 4.29 7.81
N LYS A 18 -6.86 5.25 8.55
CA LYS A 18 -7.53 5.87 9.71
C LYS A 18 -8.81 6.62 9.31
N GLU A 19 -8.78 7.28 8.18
CA GLU A 19 -9.95 8.00 7.67
C GLU A 19 -10.97 7.02 7.10
N PHE A 20 -10.54 5.94 6.44
CA PHE A 20 -11.41 4.86 5.98
C PHE A 20 -12.16 4.22 7.15
N LEU A 21 -11.49 3.86 8.23
CA LEU A 21 -12.13 3.31 9.44
C LEU A 21 -13.12 4.30 10.07
N LYS A 22 -12.80 5.59 10.11
CA LYS A 22 -13.74 6.63 10.56
C LYS A 22 -14.97 6.74 9.64
N ARG A 23 -14.76 6.67 8.34
CA ARG A 23 -15.83 6.67 7.34
C ARG A 23 -16.70 5.42 7.47
N ALA A 24 -16.09 4.25 7.65
CA ALA A 24 -16.80 2.99 7.88
C ALA A 24 -17.68 3.03 9.14
N GLN A 25 -17.15 3.55 10.24
CA GLN A 25 -17.93 3.75 11.47
C GLN A 25 -19.08 4.73 11.27
N LYS A 26 -18.83 5.82 10.54
CA LYS A 26 -19.85 6.82 10.21
C LYS A 26 -20.92 6.26 9.27
N ALA A 27 -20.51 5.43 8.30
CA ALA A 27 -21.45 4.75 7.41
C ALA A 27 -22.34 3.76 8.17
N ALA A 28 -21.76 2.94 9.02
CA ALA A 28 -22.50 2.02 9.88
C ALA A 28 -23.48 2.75 10.81
N GLY A 29 -23.06 3.88 11.40
CA GLY A 29 -23.91 4.74 12.22
C GLY A 29 -25.05 5.37 11.44
N ALA A 30 -24.80 5.87 10.24
CA ALA A 30 -25.82 6.48 9.38
C ALA A 30 -26.96 5.53 9.01
N LEU A 31 -26.66 4.22 8.95
CA LEU A 31 -27.66 3.16 8.69
C LEU A 31 -28.19 2.51 9.97
N GLY A 32 -27.79 2.99 11.15
CA GLY A 32 -28.18 2.42 12.44
C GLY A 32 -27.66 0.98 12.63
N LEU A 33 -26.60 0.57 11.94
CA LEU A 33 -25.96 -0.74 12.15
C LEU A 33 -25.18 -0.79 13.45
N SER A 34 -24.73 0.37 13.95
CA SER A 34 -24.02 0.54 15.22
C SER A 34 -24.94 0.68 16.43
N ASP A 35 -26.25 0.89 16.23
CA ASP A 35 -27.18 1.11 17.30
C ASP A 35 -27.46 -0.21 18.04
N ARG A 36 -27.41 -0.18 19.37
CA ARG A 36 -27.82 -1.32 20.18
C ARG A 36 -29.28 -1.64 19.99
N ALA A 37 -29.59 -2.88 19.73
CA ALA A 37 -30.96 -3.38 19.82
C ALA A 37 -31.45 -3.21 21.27
N THR A 38 -32.52 -2.45 21.47
CA THR A 38 -33.18 -2.36 22.75
C THR A 38 -33.96 -3.64 23.06
N ILE A 39 -34.38 -3.85 24.33
CA ILE A 39 -35.13 -5.05 24.75
C ILE A 39 -36.39 -5.24 23.90
N ASN A 40 -36.98 -4.14 23.46
CA ASN A 40 -38.25 -4.09 22.72
C ASN A 40 -38.08 -4.14 21.20
N ASP A 41 -36.86 -4.07 20.69
CA ASP A 41 -36.60 -4.16 19.25
C ASP A 41 -36.30 -5.60 18.87
N PRO A 42 -37.26 -6.31 18.31
CA PRO A 42 -37.00 -7.62 17.76
C PRO A 42 -36.13 -7.46 16.50
N PRO A 43 -35.15 -8.37 16.25
CA PRO A 43 -34.35 -8.36 15.05
C PRO A 43 -35.27 -8.53 13.82
N ARG A 44 -35.46 -7.47 13.06
CA ARG A 44 -36.24 -7.48 11.82
C ARG A 44 -35.30 -7.45 10.64
N PHE A 45 -35.39 -8.44 9.77
CA PHE A 45 -34.64 -8.45 8.50
C PHE A 45 -35.11 -7.34 7.53
N ASP A 46 -36.34 -6.90 7.67
CA ASP A 46 -36.91 -5.77 6.95
C ASP A 46 -36.29 -4.39 7.34
N GLU A 47 -35.46 -4.35 8.37
CA GLU A 47 -34.68 -3.18 8.77
C GLU A 47 -33.22 -3.24 8.29
N GLY A 48 -32.83 -4.26 7.53
CA GLY A 48 -31.54 -4.39 6.91
C GLY A 48 -31.33 -3.49 5.71
N LEU A 49 -30.14 -3.53 5.18
CA LEU A 49 -29.81 -3.00 3.86
C LEU A 49 -29.41 -4.16 2.94
N ILE A 50 -29.69 -4.00 1.66
CA ILE A 50 -29.23 -4.92 0.65
C ILE A 50 -28.34 -4.13 -0.31
N LEU A 51 -27.08 -4.55 -0.39
CA LEU A 51 -26.13 -4.06 -1.36
C LEU A 51 -26.14 -4.99 -2.56
N VAL A 52 -26.26 -4.45 -3.76
CA VAL A 52 -26.17 -5.19 -5.01
C VAL A 52 -25.02 -4.63 -5.81
N ALA A 53 -24.14 -5.52 -6.23
CA ALA A 53 -22.97 -5.19 -7.02
C ALA A 53 -23.03 -5.93 -8.36
N THR A 54 -22.92 -5.19 -9.46
CA THR A 54 -22.60 -5.72 -10.78
C THR A 54 -21.26 -5.19 -11.24
N ARG A 55 -20.75 -5.62 -12.38
CA ARG A 55 -19.53 -5.04 -12.97
C ARG A 55 -19.65 -3.53 -13.17
N ALA A 56 -20.83 -3.06 -13.61
CA ALA A 56 -21.04 -1.68 -14.03
C ALA A 56 -21.50 -0.75 -12.90
N ALA A 57 -22.25 -1.25 -11.91
CA ALA A 57 -22.93 -0.39 -10.95
C ALA A 57 -23.08 -1.03 -9.56
N ARG A 58 -23.41 -0.20 -8.59
CA ARG A 58 -23.74 -0.57 -7.21
C ARG A 58 -25.09 0.00 -6.85
N TRP A 59 -25.92 -0.78 -6.19
CA TRP A 59 -27.22 -0.34 -5.71
C TRP A 59 -27.41 -0.68 -4.24
N VAL A 60 -28.14 0.15 -3.56
CA VAL A 60 -28.53 -0.06 -2.17
C VAL A 60 -30.04 -0.04 -2.06
N TYR A 61 -30.57 -1.05 -1.45
CA TYR A 61 -31.97 -1.11 -1.06
C TYR A 61 -32.10 -0.93 0.45
N VAL A 62 -32.96 -0.04 0.89
CA VAL A 62 -33.14 0.27 2.31
C VAL A 62 -34.62 0.35 2.67
N SER A 63 -34.92 0.12 3.95
CA SER A 63 -36.28 0.37 4.48
C SER A 63 -36.58 1.86 4.51
N ASP A 64 -37.87 2.22 4.44
CA ASP A 64 -38.32 3.61 4.42
C ASP A 64 -37.79 4.44 5.61
N ARG A 65 -37.58 3.82 6.78
CA ARG A 65 -36.99 4.45 7.97
C ARG A 65 -35.52 4.82 7.79
N ARG A 66 -34.80 4.19 6.88
CA ARG A 66 -33.34 4.40 6.66
C ARG A 66 -33.05 5.29 5.48
N VAL A 67 -34.06 5.67 4.71
CA VAL A 67 -33.91 6.57 3.56
C VAL A 67 -33.14 7.85 3.90
N PRO A 68 -33.41 8.53 5.05
CA PRO A 68 -32.65 9.74 5.40
C PRO A 68 -31.15 9.50 5.61
N GLY A 69 -30.76 8.27 6.00
CA GLY A 69 -29.35 7.90 6.25
C GLY A 69 -28.57 7.52 4.99
N VAL A 70 -29.24 7.21 3.88
CA VAL A 70 -28.60 6.65 2.67
C VAL A 70 -27.59 7.61 2.06
N ARG A 71 -27.86 8.90 1.99
CA ARG A 71 -26.92 9.90 1.47
C ARG A 71 -25.66 10.01 2.34
N SER A 72 -25.83 9.95 3.65
CA SER A 72 -24.69 9.97 4.58
C SER A 72 -23.87 8.70 4.49
N PHE A 73 -24.53 7.55 4.31
CA PHE A 73 -23.88 6.27 4.04
C PHE A 73 -23.09 6.31 2.74
N ALA A 74 -23.71 6.72 1.64
CA ALA A 74 -23.04 6.80 0.34
C ALA A 74 -21.82 7.70 0.40
N ARG A 75 -21.93 8.91 0.98
CA ARG A 75 -20.77 9.81 1.15
C ARG A 75 -19.66 9.21 2.00
N ALA A 76 -20.01 8.47 3.04
CA ALA A 76 -19.02 7.76 3.85
C ALA A 76 -18.31 6.63 3.05
N CYS A 77 -18.99 6.05 2.06
CA CYS A 77 -18.42 5.09 1.11
C CYS A 77 -17.73 5.75 -0.10
N GLY A 78 -17.56 7.07 -0.12
CA GLY A 78 -16.98 7.77 -1.28
C GLY A 78 -17.90 7.82 -2.50
N ALA A 79 -19.21 7.72 -2.30
CA ALA A 79 -20.23 7.69 -3.34
C ALA A 79 -21.32 8.72 -3.13
N ASP A 80 -22.02 9.07 -4.20
CA ASP A 80 -23.31 9.75 -4.15
C ASP A 80 -24.44 8.76 -4.38
N ALA A 81 -25.58 8.96 -3.70
CA ALA A 81 -26.76 8.12 -3.82
C ALA A 81 -27.87 8.84 -4.59
N ARG A 82 -28.32 8.22 -5.67
CA ARG A 82 -29.45 8.68 -6.47
C ARG A 82 -30.58 7.66 -6.37
N GLU A 83 -31.79 8.11 -6.01
CA GLU A 83 -32.95 7.24 -6.03
C GLU A 83 -33.26 6.77 -7.45
N CYS A 84 -33.49 5.46 -7.60
CA CYS A 84 -33.72 4.82 -8.88
C CYS A 84 -34.82 3.75 -8.79
N PRO A 85 -35.40 3.30 -9.91
CA PRO A 85 -36.25 2.11 -9.93
C PRO A 85 -35.44 0.86 -9.60
N GLU A 86 -36.12 -0.26 -9.42
CA GLU A 86 -35.49 -1.55 -9.20
C GLU A 86 -34.47 -1.87 -10.32
N PRO A 87 -33.25 -2.32 -9.97
CA PRO A 87 -32.23 -2.64 -10.97
C PRO A 87 -32.75 -3.68 -11.98
N PRO A 88 -32.60 -3.45 -13.30
CA PRO A 88 -33.21 -4.31 -14.33
C PRO A 88 -32.66 -5.75 -14.27
N ILE A 89 -31.43 -5.96 -13.83
CA ILE A 89 -30.82 -7.28 -13.68
C ILE A 89 -31.59 -8.20 -12.70
N LEU A 90 -32.36 -7.62 -11.79
CA LEU A 90 -33.16 -8.41 -10.83
C LEU A 90 -34.42 -9.02 -11.43
N SER A 91 -34.86 -8.58 -12.63
CA SER A 91 -35.97 -9.13 -13.37
C SER A 91 -35.58 -10.34 -14.23
N GLU A 92 -34.30 -10.64 -14.37
CA GLU A 92 -33.80 -11.76 -15.15
C GLU A 92 -33.87 -13.09 -14.38
N ARG A 93 -33.97 -14.19 -15.12
CA ARG A 93 -33.96 -15.55 -14.54
C ARG A 93 -32.51 -15.94 -14.24
N LEU A 94 -32.07 -15.71 -13.00
CA LEU A 94 -30.75 -15.99 -12.54
C LEU A 94 -30.68 -17.22 -11.62
N HIS A 95 -29.59 -17.96 -11.71
CA HIS A 95 -29.24 -19.01 -10.74
C HIS A 95 -28.59 -18.39 -9.52
N TRP A 96 -29.09 -18.66 -8.33
CA TRP A 96 -28.60 -18.10 -7.08
C TRP A 96 -27.73 -19.07 -6.31
N ALA A 97 -26.64 -18.57 -5.76
CA ALA A 97 -25.75 -19.27 -4.84
C ALA A 97 -25.54 -18.45 -3.56
N HIS A 98 -25.14 -19.08 -2.47
CA HIS A 98 -24.86 -18.40 -1.20
C HIS A 98 -23.62 -18.97 -0.50
N ALA A 99 -22.92 -18.12 0.27
CA ALA A 99 -21.77 -18.52 1.05
C ALA A 99 -22.17 -19.25 2.33
N ILE A 100 -21.38 -20.27 2.67
CA ILE A 100 -21.40 -20.98 3.96
C ILE A 100 -20.04 -20.76 4.59
N VAL A 101 -19.98 -19.97 5.66
CA VAL A 101 -18.73 -19.50 6.27
C VAL A 101 -18.67 -19.91 7.74
N PRO A 102 -17.54 -20.42 8.25
CA PRO A 102 -17.28 -20.47 9.68
C PRO A 102 -17.02 -19.01 10.14
N GLY A 103 -17.93 -18.46 10.90
CA GLY A 103 -17.91 -17.03 11.26
C GLY A 103 -16.79 -16.61 12.23
N ASP A 104 -16.05 -17.56 12.75
CA ASP A 104 -14.93 -17.38 13.69
C ASP A 104 -13.70 -16.72 13.06
N VAL A 105 -13.44 -16.95 11.77
CA VAL A 105 -12.23 -16.47 11.09
C VAL A 105 -12.25 -14.95 10.89
N VAL A 106 -13.43 -14.37 10.66
CA VAL A 106 -13.58 -12.95 10.33
C VAL A 106 -13.39 -12.03 11.53
N LEU A 107 -13.83 -12.49 12.70
CA LEU A 107 -13.81 -11.65 13.89
C LEU A 107 -12.50 -11.75 14.67
N SER A 108 -11.81 -12.89 14.62
CA SER A 108 -10.48 -13.03 15.22
C SER A 108 -9.47 -12.10 14.58
N ARG A 109 -9.53 -11.92 13.25
CA ARG A 109 -8.69 -10.95 12.54
C ARG A 109 -9.11 -9.50 12.86
N SER A 110 -10.38 -9.16 12.76
CA SER A 110 -10.83 -7.78 13.02
C SER A 110 -10.61 -7.31 14.46
N ALA A 111 -10.53 -8.21 15.43
CA ALA A 111 -10.22 -7.86 16.81
C ALA A 111 -8.71 -7.70 17.08
N GLN A 112 -7.86 -8.35 16.27
CA GLN A 112 -6.40 -8.22 16.33
C GLN A 112 -5.89 -7.09 15.42
N ASP A 113 -6.60 -6.79 14.33
CA ASP A 113 -6.15 -5.89 13.25
C ASP A 113 -6.78 -4.49 13.32
N ASP A 114 -7.29 -4.05 14.46
CA ASP A 114 -7.74 -2.65 14.62
C ASP A 114 -6.61 -1.62 14.33
N GLU A 115 -5.39 -2.09 14.11
CA GLU A 115 -4.22 -1.28 13.76
C GLU A 115 -3.55 -1.62 12.40
N SER A 116 -3.88 -2.75 11.75
CA SER A 116 -3.09 -3.22 10.58
C SER A 116 -3.86 -3.80 9.39
N GLY A 117 -5.16 -4.00 9.45
CA GLY A 117 -5.93 -4.58 8.35
C GLY A 117 -6.29 -3.55 7.26
N ASP A 118 -5.68 -3.64 6.08
CA ASP A 118 -6.06 -2.82 4.93
C ASP A 118 -7.35 -3.36 4.29
N HIS A 119 -8.47 -2.73 4.63
CA HIS A 119 -9.78 -3.03 4.03
C HIS A 119 -10.07 -2.21 2.76
N SER A 120 -9.12 -1.40 2.31
CA SER A 120 -9.27 -0.56 1.11
C SER A 120 -9.26 -1.38 -0.19
N GLU A 121 -8.79 -2.62 -0.14
CA GLU A 121 -8.66 -3.52 -1.30
C GLU A 121 -9.82 -4.51 -1.48
N VAL A 122 -10.88 -4.43 -0.68
CA VAL A 122 -12.03 -5.32 -0.86
C VAL A 122 -12.71 -5.00 -2.19
N ARG A 123 -12.47 -5.84 -3.17
CA ARG A 123 -13.10 -5.75 -4.49
C ARG A 123 -14.01 -6.93 -4.73
N PHE A 124 -15.22 -6.66 -5.14
CA PHE A 124 -16.09 -7.68 -5.67
C PHE A 124 -15.92 -7.76 -7.17
N ASP A 125 -15.77 -8.97 -7.67
CA ASP A 125 -15.74 -9.29 -9.10
C ASP A 125 -17.06 -10.03 -9.47
N PRO A 126 -18.13 -9.30 -9.75
CA PRO A 126 -19.40 -9.88 -10.17
C PRO A 126 -19.26 -10.55 -11.53
N PRO A 127 -20.02 -11.62 -11.80
CA PRO A 127 -20.06 -12.23 -13.13
C PRO A 127 -20.50 -11.22 -14.19
N GLU A 128 -20.15 -11.47 -15.46
CA GLU A 128 -20.44 -10.55 -16.56
C GLU A 128 -21.94 -10.26 -16.67
N ASP A 129 -22.75 -11.32 -16.66
CA ASP A 129 -24.21 -11.27 -16.70
C ASP A 129 -24.83 -11.65 -15.35
N GLY A 130 -24.28 -11.11 -14.28
CA GLY A 130 -24.70 -11.46 -12.93
C GLY A 130 -24.46 -10.38 -11.89
N LEU A 131 -24.71 -10.74 -10.65
CA LEU A 131 -24.57 -9.83 -9.51
C LEU A 131 -24.06 -10.55 -8.25
N ILE A 132 -23.51 -9.76 -7.35
CA ILE A 132 -23.26 -10.16 -5.96
C ILE A 132 -24.17 -9.33 -5.07
N ALA A 133 -24.85 -9.97 -4.14
CA ALA A 133 -25.75 -9.31 -3.20
C ALA A 133 -25.33 -9.57 -1.74
N LEU A 134 -25.21 -8.51 -0.97
CA LEU A 134 -25.00 -8.55 0.46
C LEU A 134 -26.26 -8.12 1.18
N ASN A 135 -26.85 -9.02 1.93
CA ASN A 135 -27.97 -8.66 2.83
C ASN A 135 -27.39 -8.45 4.23
N VAL A 136 -27.47 -7.22 4.71
CA VAL A 136 -26.85 -6.78 5.97
C VAL A 136 -27.92 -6.33 6.94
N ARG A 137 -27.84 -6.81 8.17
CA ARG A 137 -28.68 -6.35 9.28
C ARG A 137 -27.86 -6.13 10.54
N ARG A 138 -28.37 -5.35 11.46
CA ARG A 138 -27.78 -5.26 12.80
C ARG A 138 -27.96 -6.58 13.58
N PRO A 139 -27.01 -6.94 14.46
CA PRO A 139 -27.22 -8.08 15.36
C PRO A 139 -28.37 -7.79 16.32
N GLY A 140 -29.18 -8.81 16.61
CA GLY A 140 -30.16 -8.73 17.70
C GLY A 140 -29.47 -8.80 19.06
N ARG A 141 -30.13 -8.36 20.12
CA ARG A 141 -29.57 -8.34 21.49
C ARG A 141 -28.96 -9.69 21.93
N TRP A 142 -29.62 -10.78 21.57
CA TRP A 142 -29.13 -12.12 21.91
C TRP A 142 -27.91 -12.51 21.08
N GLU A 143 -27.85 -12.12 19.80
CA GLU A 143 -26.69 -12.33 18.93
C GLU A 143 -25.51 -11.47 19.38
N ASP A 144 -25.77 -10.25 19.82
CA ASP A 144 -24.76 -9.33 20.36
C ASP A 144 -24.15 -9.87 21.67
N GLY A 145 -24.98 -10.40 22.56
CA GLY A 145 -24.51 -11.10 23.76
C GLY A 145 -23.64 -12.31 23.45
N ARG A 146 -24.06 -13.16 22.49
CA ARG A 146 -23.28 -14.34 22.07
C ARG A 146 -21.98 -13.98 21.36
N LEU A 147 -21.97 -12.91 20.60
CA LEU A 147 -20.78 -12.38 19.99
C LEU A 147 -19.78 -11.89 21.06
N THR A 148 -20.28 -11.21 22.09
CA THR A 148 -19.45 -10.75 23.22
C THR A 148 -18.88 -11.93 24.01
N ASP A 149 -19.69 -12.94 24.29
CA ASP A 149 -19.25 -14.17 24.98
C ASP A 149 -18.15 -14.90 24.17
N TRP A 150 -18.32 -15.01 22.86
CA TRP A 150 -17.36 -15.65 21.98
C TRP A 150 -16.03 -14.87 21.95
N LEU A 151 -16.08 -13.56 21.81
CA LEU A 151 -14.90 -12.70 21.82
C LEU A 151 -14.15 -12.78 23.15
N ALA A 152 -14.89 -12.85 24.28
CA ALA A 152 -14.30 -13.01 25.60
C ALA A 152 -13.57 -14.35 25.75
N ASP A 153 -14.16 -15.42 25.23
CA ASP A 153 -13.59 -16.77 25.26
C ASP A 153 -12.37 -16.89 24.35
N GLU A 154 -12.38 -16.27 23.17
CA GLU A 154 -11.30 -16.36 22.18
C GLU A 154 -10.07 -15.54 22.60
N LEU A 155 -10.27 -14.34 23.16
CA LEU A 155 -9.19 -13.44 23.53
C LEU A 155 -8.58 -13.78 24.91
N ASN A 156 -9.10 -14.78 25.63
CA ASN A 156 -8.65 -15.19 26.98
C ASN A 156 -8.52 -13.99 27.96
N ALA A 157 -9.24 -12.91 27.68
CA ALA A 157 -9.25 -11.69 28.45
C ALA A 157 -10.70 -11.37 28.82
N GLN A 158 -10.93 -10.81 29.99
CA GLN A 158 -12.15 -10.04 30.17
C GLN A 158 -12.08 -8.88 29.16
N PRO A 159 -12.87 -8.90 28.09
CA PRO A 159 -12.73 -7.88 27.09
C PRO A 159 -13.10 -6.56 27.74
N ASP A 160 -12.27 -5.56 27.54
CA ASP A 160 -12.72 -4.18 27.70
C ASP A 160 -13.88 -3.99 26.73
N THR A 161 -15.08 -4.25 27.25
CA THR A 161 -16.32 -4.21 26.47
C THR A 161 -16.54 -2.85 25.81
N SER A 162 -15.78 -1.83 26.22
CA SER A 162 -15.77 -0.50 25.59
C SER A 162 -15.05 -0.52 24.24
N LYS A 163 -14.03 -1.36 24.04
CA LYS A 163 -13.32 -1.50 22.76
C LYS A 163 -14.07 -2.42 21.77
N LEU A 164 -14.71 -3.48 22.26
CA LEU A 164 -15.54 -4.39 21.48
C LEU A 164 -16.84 -3.76 20.95
N ARG A 165 -17.22 -2.61 21.49
CA ARG A 165 -18.43 -1.88 21.12
C ARG A 165 -18.24 -0.87 19.99
N LYS A 166 -17.01 -0.63 19.56
CA LYS A 166 -16.68 0.41 18.58
C LYS A 166 -16.71 -0.01 17.12
N PRO A 167 -16.34 -1.21 16.69
CA PRO A 167 -16.57 -1.60 15.31
C PRO A 167 -18.04 -1.99 15.16
N GLY A 168 -18.78 -1.25 14.33
CA GLY A 168 -20.11 -1.68 13.89
C GLY A 168 -19.97 -3.05 13.22
N VAL A 169 -20.62 -4.07 13.78
CA VAL A 169 -20.67 -5.41 13.21
C VAL A 169 -22.03 -5.63 12.60
N GLY A 170 -22.09 -5.97 11.31
CA GLY A 170 -23.31 -6.36 10.63
C GLY A 170 -23.43 -7.87 10.52
N ILE A 171 -24.64 -8.42 10.70
CA ILE A 171 -24.91 -9.82 10.34
C ILE A 171 -25.22 -9.85 8.84
N THR A 172 -24.36 -10.52 8.10
CA THR A 172 -24.35 -10.49 6.63
C THR A 172 -24.65 -11.85 6.04
N ARG A 173 -25.35 -11.85 4.93
CA ARG A 173 -25.49 -12.98 4.01
C ARG A 173 -24.90 -12.57 2.67
N ILE A 174 -23.99 -13.37 2.14
CA ILE A 174 -23.39 -13.19 0.83
C ILE A 174 -24.09 -14.13 -0.14
N MET A 175 -24.57 -13.58 -1.23
CA MET A 175 -25.20 -14.29 -2.31
C MET A 175 -24.67 -13.78 -3.65
N ALA A 176 -24.68 -14.63 -4.66
CA ALA A 176 -24.44 -14.21 -6.02
C ALA A 176 -25.46 -14.85 -6.94
N ALA A 177 -25.70 -14.23 -8.07
CA ALA A 177 -26.60 -14.74 -9.09
C ALA A 177 -25.98 -14.52 -10.46
N ALA A 178 -26.14 -15.50 -11.36
CA ALA A 178 -25.69 -15.44 -12.72
C ALA A 178 -26.61 -16.28 -13.63
N LEU A 179 -26.47 -16.13 -14.95
CA LEU A 179 -27.18 -16.94 -15.92
C LEU A 179 -26.76 -18.41 -15.85
N ASP A 180 -25.49 -18.70 -15.55
CA ASP A 180 -25.00 -20.05 -15.27
C ASP A 180 -24.85 -20.27 -13.74
N SER A 181 -25.22 -21.48 -13.32
CA SER A 181 -25.10 -21.90 -11.92
C SER A 181 -23.64 -22.00 -11.44
N ARG A 182 -22.68 -22.30 -12.31
CA ARG A 182 -21.25 -22.34 -12.00
C ARG A 182 -20.72 -20.95 -11.75
N ASP A 183 -21.05 -19.98 -12.59
CA ASP A 183 -20.64 -18.60 -12.45
C ASP A 183 -21.17 -17.99 -11.16
N ALA A 184 -22.40 -18.32 -10.78
CA ALA A 184 -22.96 -17.91 -9.48
C ALA A 184 -22.18 -18.48 -8.29
N LEU A 185 -21.76 -19.76 -8.36
CA LEU A 185 -20.97 -20.41 -7.32
C LEU A 185 -19.55 -19.81 -7.22
N ASP A 186 -18.93 -19.53 -8.34
CA ASP A 186 -17.59 -18.94 -8.40
C ASP A 186 -17.58 -17.48 -7.96
N ALA A 187 -18.64 -16.72 -8.29
CA ALA A 187 -18.82 -15.36 -7.80
C ALA A 187 -18.97 -15.29 -6.26
N VAL A 188 -19.67 -16.26 -5.65
CA VAL A 188 -19.74 -16.35 -4.18
C VAL A 188 -18.38 -16.65 -3.57
N LYS A 189 -17.57 -17.53 -4.20
CA LYS A 189 -16.21 -17.81 -3.74
C LYS A 189 -15.33 -16.56 -3.84
N SER A 190 -15.40 -15.84 -4.97
CA SER A 190 -14.68 -14.59 -5.19
C SER A 190 -15.06 -13.53 -4.16
N ALA A 191 -16.35 -13.29 -3.94
CA ALA A 191 -16.83 -12.33 -2.96
C ALA A 191 -16.41 -12.69 -1.52
N SER A 192 -16.36 -13.97 -1.19
CA SER A 192 -15.93 -14.44 0.11
C SER A 192 -14.42 -14.30 0.29
N ALA A 193 -13.65 -14.58 -0.76
CA ALA A 193 -12.21 -14.36 -0.76
C ALA A 193 -11.86 -12.87 -0.62
N ALA A 194 -12.60 -11.99 -1.32
CA ALA A 194 -12.43 -10.54 -1.19
C ALA A 194 -12.68 -10.03 0.23
N LEU A 195 -13.56 -10.69 0.99
CA LEU A 195 -13.81 -10.39 2.40
C LEU A 195 -12.92 -11.22 3.36
N ASP A 196 -11.93 -11.93 2.82
CA ASP A 196 -11.01 -12.83 3.56
C ASP A 196 -11.75 -13.86 4.44
N LEU A 197 -12.84 -14.39 3.90
CA LEU A 197 -13.68 -15.37 4.58
C LEU A 197 -13.27 -16.78 4.22
N GLY A 198 -12.90 -17.59 5.21
CA GLY A 198 -12.72 -19.03 5.03
C GLY A 198 -14.06 -19.69 4.70
N LEU A 199 -14.27 -20.11 3.44
CA LEU A 199 -15.48 -20.86 3.06
C LEU A 199 -15.42 -22.29 3.54
N THR A 200 -16.47 -22.75 4.23
CA THR A 200 -16.72 -24.19 4.49
C THR A 200 -17.56 -24.85 3.42
N GLY A 201 -18.23 -24.07 2.59
CA GLY A 201 -19.02 -24.57 1.48
C GLY A 201 -19.76 -23.46 0.74
N VAL A 202 -20.23 -23.81 -0.45
CA VAL A 202 -21.09 -22.95 -1.27
C VAL A 202 -22.35 -23.75 -1.57
N GLY A 203 -23.53 -23.20 -1.25
CA GLY A 203 -24.82 -23.81 -1.54
C GLY A 203 -25.48 -23.18 -2.76
N GLY A 204 -26.04 -24.00 -3.65
CA GLY A 204 -27.00 -23.52 -4.62
C GLY A 204 -28.34 -23.30 -3.92
N HIS A 205 -28.99 -22.20 -4.12
CA HIS A 205 -30.18 -21.70 -3.40
C HIS A 205 -30.06 -21.72 -1.86
N PRO A 206 -30.36 -20.62 -1.19
CA PRO A 206 -30.49 -20.64 0.26
C PRO A 206 -31.59 -21.64 0.61
N SER A 207 -31.19 -22.87 0.92
CA SER A 207 -32.13 -23.91 1.29
C SER A 207 -32.76 -23.57 2.62
N TYR A 208 -33.81 -22.77 2.58
CA TYR A 208 -34.69 -22.71 3.72
C TYR A 208 -35.32 -24.11 3.91
N PRO A 209 -35.58 -24.52 5.14
CA PRO A 209 -36.22 -25.80 5.40
C PRO A 209 -37.73 -25.71 5.11
N ARG A 210 -38.03 -25.48 3.87
CA ARG A 210 -39.41 -25.34 3.40
C ARG A 210 -40.14 -26.68 3.49
N PHE A 211 -39.41 -27.76 3.18
CA PHE A 211 -39.91 -29.10 3.32
C PHE A 211 -40.33 -29.48 4.72
N GLY A 212 -39.55 -29.07 5.73
CA GLY A 212 -39.87 -29.37 7.13
C GLY A 212 -41.15 -28.70 7.63
N LEU A 213 -41.43 -27.48 7.15
CA LEU A 213 -42.63 -26.74 7.54
C LEU A 213 -43.88 -27.29 6.85
N LEU A 214 -43.74 -27.63 5.57
CA LEU A 214 -44.81 -28.25 4.81
C LEU A 214 -45.08 -29.67 5.35
N ALA A 215 -44.04 -30.48 5.55
CA ALA A 215 -44.15 -31.80 6.15
C ALA A 215 -44.75 -31.77 7.55
N PHE A 216 -44.36 -30.78 8.36
CA PHE A 216 -44.93 -30.59 9.69
C PHE A 216 -46.40 -30.16 9.62
N ALA A 217 -46.75 -29.23 8.75
CA ALA A 217 -48.14 -28.83 8.54
C ALA A 217 -49.02 -29.99 8.04
N VAL A 218 -48.50 -30.78 7.08
CA VAL A 218 -49.16 -32.00 6.59
C VAL A 218 -49.27 -33.04 7.72
N LEU A 219 -48.22 -33.27 8.49
CA LEU A 219 -48.26 -34.20 9.62
C LEU A 219 -49.28 -33.76 10.69
N VAL A 220 -49.29 -32.47 11.06
CA VAL A 220 -50.30 -31.91 12.00
C VAL A 220 -51.71 -32.08 11.41
N GLN A 221 -51.88 -31.79 10.12
CA GLN A 221 -53.17 -31.99 9.47
C GLN A 221 -53.60 -33.46 9.46
N CYS A 222 -52.67 -34.40 9.17
CA CYS A 222 -52.95 -35.82 9.20
C CYS A 222 -53.37 -36.29 10.62
N VAL A 223 -52.65 -35.82 11.65
CA VAL A 223 -52.96 -36.14 13.05
C VAL A 223 -54.32 -35.58 13.47
N LEU A 224 -54.58 -34.30 13.14
CA LEU A 224 -55.88 -33.67 13.43
C LEU A 224 -57.00 -34.33 12.67
N SER A 225 -56.76 -34.72 11.41
CA SER A 225 -57.77 -35.44 10.61
C SER A 225 -58.04 -36.84 11.20
N ALA A 226 -57.02 -37.56 11.56
CA ALA A 226 -57.15 -38.87 12.23
C ALA A 226 -57.92 -38.74 13.54
N PHE A 227 -57.59 -37.78 14.37
CA PHE A 227 -58.28 -37.49 15.61
C PHE A 227 -59.75 -37.10 15.40
N ALA A 228 -60.02 -36.26 14.40
CA ALA A 228 -61.38 -35.80 14.04
C ALA A 228 -62.25 -36.98 13.52
N VAL A 229 -61.65 -37.88 12.76
CA VAL A 229 -62.33 -39.11 12.29
C VAL A 229 -62.65 -40.05 13.44
N LEU A 230 -61.65 -40.29 14.32
CA LEU A 230 -61.83 -41.15 15.48
C LEU A 230 -62.86 -40.60 16.50
N SER A 231 -62.98 -39.29 16.59
CA SER A 231 -63.94 -38.60 17.48
C SER A 231 -65.31 -38.34 16.84
N GLY A 232 -65.55 -38.78 15.61
CA GLY A 232 -66.78 -38.50 14.87
C GLY A 232 -67.00 -37.06 14.40
N LEU A 233 -65.98 -36.21 14.56
CA LEU A 233 -66.02 -34.74 14.26
C LEU A 233 -65.25 -34.44 12.99
N TRP A 234 -65.29 -35.33 11.99
CA TRP A 234 -64.52 -35.26 10.74
C TRP A 234 -64.66 -33.90 9.99
N TRP A 235 -65.81 -33.23 10.13
CA TRP A 235 -66.11 -31.93 9.50
C TRP A 235 -65.19 -30.80 10.01
N LEU A 236 -64.53 -30.94 11.17
CA LEU A 236 -63.57 -29.96 11.68
C LEU A 236 -62.25 -29.94 10.93
N SER A 237 -61.92 -31.03 10.21
CA SER A 237 -60.69 -31.11 9.43
C SER A 237 -60.82 -30.48 8.03
N VAL A 238 -62.05 -30.29 7.53
CA VAL A 238 -62.32 -29.79 6.19
C VAL A 238 -61.81 -28.38 5.93
N PRO A 239 -61.92 -27.39 6.85
CA PRO A 239 -61.43 -26.03 6.61
C PRO A 239 -59.91 -25.93 6.56
N CYS A 240 -59.19 -26.90 7.13
CA CYS A 240 -57.73 -26.85 7.15
C CYS A 240 -57.06 -27.31 5.85
N VAL A 241 -57.76 -28.17 5.07
CA VAL A 241 -57.26 -28.70 3.79
C VAL A 241 -57.03 -27.58 2.76
N PRO A 242 -57.94 -26.65 2.47
CA PRO A 242 -57.72 -25.57 1.56
C PRO A 242 -56.60 -24.61 2.00
N LEU A 243 -56.44 -24.42 3.33
CA LEU A 243 -55.34 -23.58 3.84
C LEU A 243 -53.96 -24.21 3.59
N VAL A 244 -53.83 -25.54 3.77
CA VAL A 244 -52.59 -26.28 3.45
C VAL A 244 -52.31 -26.26 1.94
N ILE A 245 -53.34 -26.46 1.13
CA ILE A 245 -53.26 -26.41 -0.32
C ILE A 245 -52.89 -25.00 -0.80
N ALA A 246 -53.53 -23.97 -0.28
CA ALA A 246 -53.22 -22.58 -0.60
C ALA A 246 -51.80 -22.20 -0.21
N ALA A 247 -51.31 -22.67 0.96
CA ALA A 247 -49.95 -22.47 1.41
C ALA A 247 -48.94 -23.20 0.51
N ALA A 248 -49.23 -24.45 0.07
CA ALA A 248 -48.41 -25.23 -0.84
C ALA A 248 -48.37 -24.62 -2.26
N VAL A 249 -49.52 -24.19 -2.80
CA VAL A 249 -49.57 -23.51 -4.10
C VAL A 249 -48.84 -22.17 -4.08
N ARG A 250 -49.04 -21.38 -3.04
CA ARG A 250 -48.32 -20.12 -2.86
C ARG A 250 -46.81 -20.35 -2.72
N TRP A 251 -46.41 -21.44 -2.11
CA TRP A 251 -45.02 -21.83 -1.97
C TRP A 251 -44.38 -22.34 -3.29
N MET A 252 -45.12 -23.13 -4.09
CA MET A 252 -44.66 -23.63 -5.40
C MET A 252 -44.56 -22.53 -6.47
N ARG A 253 -45.35 -21.47 -6.35
CA ARG A 253 -45.36 -20.34 -7.30
C ARG A 253 -44.29 -19.28 -7.05
N ARG A 254 -43.46 -19.43 -6.03
CA ARG A 254 -42.41 -18.46 -5.73
C ARG A 254 -41.22 -18.64 -6.66
N GLU A 255 -40.81 -17.54 -7.31
CA GLU A 255 -39.64 -17.53 -8.16
C GLU A 255 -38.34 -17.65 -7.35
N PRO A 256 -37.32 -18.33 -7.92
CA PRO A 256 -35.97 -18.29 -7.36
C PRO A 256 -35.48 -16.84 -7.34
N GLY A 257 -34.97 -16.38 -6.23
CA GLY A 257 -34.51 -14.99 -6.06
C GLY A 257 -35.41 -14.12 -5.19
N GLU A 258 -36.71 -14.37 -5.11
CA GLU A 258 -37.60 -13.68 -4.16
C GLU A 258 -37.11 -13.76 -2.71
N ASP A 259 -36.31 -14.77 -2.38
CA ASP A 259 -35.77 -14.99 -1.02
C ASP A 259 -34.73 -13.96 -0.59
N VAL A 260 -34.11 -13.26 -1.55
CA VAL A 260 -33.17 -12.15 -1.25
C VAL A 260 -33.92 -10.97 -0.63
N TRP A 261 -35.13 -10.74 -1.12
CA TRP A 261 -35.97 -9.60 -0.78
C TRP A 261 -36.99 -9.90 0.30
N GLN A 262 -37.17 -11.17 0.66
CA GLN A 262 -38.26 -11.55 1.53
C GLN A 262 -38.03 -11.24 2.99
N ARG A 263 -39.09 -10.66 3.56
CA ARG A 263 -39.30 -10.46 5.01
C ARG A 263 -39.16 -11.78 5.75
N PRO A 264 -38.44 -11.85 6.86
CA PRO A 264 -38.31 -13.06 7.62
C PRO A 264 -39.56 -13.31 8.46
N ARG A 265 -40.53 -13.96 7.89
CA ARG A 265 -41.60 -14.59 8.69
C ARG A 265 -41.09 -15.79 9.52
N HIS A 266 -39.78 -16.03 9.54
CA HIS A 266 -39.16 -17.26 10.08
C HIS A 266 -38.49 -17.11 11.43
N ARG A 267 -38.88 -16.15 12.26
CA ARG A 267 -38.34 -15.95 13.63
C ARG A 267 -38.34 -17.20 14.49
N TRP A 268 -39.46 -17.93 14.45
CA TRP A 268 -39.64 -19.11 15.32
C TRP A 268 -38.80 -20.29 14.85
N TRP A 269 -38.73 -20.53 13.55
CA TRP A 269 -37.93 -21.61 12.98
C TRP A 269 -36.43 -21.37 13.09
N SER A 270 -35.98 -20.18 12.92
CA SER A 270 -34.57 -19.84 13.09
C SER A 270 -34.08 -20.07 14.53
N ALA A 271 -34.89 -19.76 15.54
CA ALA A 271 -34.59 -20.02 16.94
C ALA A 271 -34.54 -21.51 17.26
N ARG A 272 -35.48 -22.29 16.71
CA ARG A 272 -35.55 -23.75 16.96
C ARG A 272 -34.46 -24.54 16.24
N ARG A 273 -34.06 -24.10 15.04
CA ARG A 273 -32.92 -24.66 14.31
C ARG A 273 -31.58 -24.35 14.98
N ARG A 274 -31.46 -23.22 15.65
CA ARG A 274 -30.29 -22.89 16.44
C ARG A 274 -30.11 -23.90 17.58
N ARG A 275 -31.16 -24.24 18.30
CA ARG A 275 -31.13 -25.26 19.37
C ARG A 275 -30.82 -26.67 18.83
N GLY A 276 -31.38 -27.05 17.68
CA GLY A 276 -31.11 -28.33 17.06
C GLY A 276 -29.69 -28.48 16.57
N ARG A 277 -29.07 -27.40 16.03
CA ARG A 277 -27.68 -27.39 15.61
C ARG A 277 -26.69 -27.38 16.77
N ASP A 278 -26.99 -26.69 17.86
CA ASP A 278 -26.18 -26.76 19.08
C ASP A 278 -26.16 -28.19 19.65
N ALA A 279 -27.27 -28.89 19.54
CA ALA A 279 -27.35 -30.31 19.92
C ALA A 279 -26.62 -31.21 18.92
N ASP A 280 -26.77 -31.00 17.62
CA ASP A 280 -26.10 -31.73 16.53
C ASP A 280 -24.59 -31.49 16.52
N TYR A 281 -24.15 -30.28 16.77
CA TYR A 281 -22.75 -29.92 16.91
C TYR A 281 -22.14 -30.60 18.13
N LYS A 282 -22.82 -30.53 19.27
CA LYS A 282 -22.40 -31.24 20.50
C LYS A 282 -22.34 -32.75 20.33
N SER A 283 -23.22 -33.31 19.49
CA SER A 283 -23.23 -34.76 19.23
C SER A 283 -22.16 -35.20 18.23
N ARG A 284 -21.82 -34.37 17.24
CA ARG A 284 -20.81 -34.70 16.23
C ARG A 284 -19.37 -34.51 16.69
N VAL A 285 -19.14 -33.59 17.62
CA VAL A 285 -17.80 -33.26 18.14
C VAL A 285 -17.44 -34.16 19.35
N GLY A 286 -18.04 -35.31 19.50
CA GLY A 286 -17.71 -36.34 20.49
C GLY A 286 -17.33 -35.81 21.88
N GLY A 287 -17.80 -36.43 22.94
CA GLY A 287 -17.65 -35.91 24.31
C GLY A 287 -16.22 -35.63 24.83
N ASP A 288 -15.18 -36.11 24.13
CA ASP A 288 -13.80 -36.16 24.64
C ASP A 288 -12.79 -35.28 23.94
N GLU A 289 -13.20 -34.44 22.95
CA GLU A 289 -12.25 -33.50 22.37
C GLU A 289 -11.98 -32.30 23.29
N PRO A 290 -10.71 -31.82 23.32
CA PRO A 290 -10.33 -30.76 24.25
C PRO A 290 -11.19 -29.51 24.03
N THR A 291 -11.70 -29.02 25.13
CA THR A 291 -12.56 -27.83 25.27
C THR A 291 -12.08 -26.59 24.47
N VAL A 292 -10.82 -26.55 24.07
CA VAL A 292 -10.20 -25.48 23.27
C VAL A 292 -10.77 -25.41 21.85
N PHE A 293 -11.08 -26.55 21.21
CA PHE A 293 -11.63 -26.52 19.84
C PHE A 293 -13.11 -26.10 19.81
N ARG A 294 -13.86 -26.43 20.86
CA ARG A 294 -15.28 -26.05 21.02
C ARG A 294 -15.50 -24.55 21.23
N ARG A 295 -14.51 -23.85 21.76
CA ARG A 295 -14.61 -22.42 22.08
C ARG A 295 -14.35 -21.52 20.89
N LYS A 296 -13.73 -22.05 19.82
CA LYS A 296 -13.22 -21.23 18.69
C LYS A 296 -14.18 -21.04 17.53
N THR A 297 -15.28 -21.78 17.44
CA THR A 297 -16.20 -21.64 16.32
C THR A 297 -17.42 -20.79 16.67
N LEU A 298 -17.60 -19.68 15.97
CA LEU A 298 -18.73 -18.78 16.17
C LEU A 298 -20.09 -19.49 16.00
N HIS A 299 -20.12 -20.61 15.27
CA HIS A 299 -21.30 -21.44 15.11
C HIS A 299 -21.73 -22.16 16.40
N ALA A 300 -20.81 -22.41 17.32
CA ALA A 300 -21.14 -22.91 18.65
C ALA A 300 -21.98 -21.91 19.44
N TYR A 301 -21.93 -20.63 19.09
CA TYR A 301 -22.74 -19.55 19.65
C TYR A 301 -24.03 -19.32 18.87
N ALA A 302 -24.45 -20.26 18.03
CA ALA A 302 -25.75 -20.33 17.35
C ALA A 302 -25.97 -19.33 16.21
N PHE A 303 -24.91 -18.89 15.53
CA PHE A 303 -25.03 -18.21 14.27
C PHE A 303 -25.34 -19.17 13.12
N GLN A 304 -26.08 -18.69 12.12
CA GLN A 304 -26.36 -19.51 10.93
C GLN A 304 -25.10 -19.55 10.03
N ALA A 305 -24.78 -20.71 9.48
CA ALA A 305 -23.69 -20.87 8.53
C ALA A 305 -23.79 -19.98 7.27
N SER A 306 -25.00 -19.57 6.92
CA SER A 306 -25.28 -18.64 5.81
C SER A 306 -25.57 -17.20 6.24
N SER A 307 -25.44 -16.89 7.53
CA SER A 307 -25.62 -15.53 8.07
C SER A 307 -24.64 -15.35 9.22
N PHE A 308 -23.61 -14.58 9.00
CA PHE A 308 -22.45 -14.48 9.88
C PHE A 308 -22.08 -13.01 10.09
N PRO A 309 -21.43 -12.68 11.20
CA PRO A 309 -20.99 -11.33 11.48
C PRO A 309 -19.83 -10.93 10.57
N VAL A 310 -19.90 -9.68 10.05
CA VAL A 310 -18.85 -9.05 9.25
C VAL A 310 -18.61 -7.64 9.79
N PRO A 311 -17.36 -7.18 9.91
CA PRO A 311 -17.06 -5.84 10.38
C PRO A 311 -17.57 -4.76 9.41
N ALA A 312 -17.93 -3.59 9.96
CA ALA A 312 -18.48 -2.49 9.18
C ALA A 312 -17.51 -1.97 8.11
N GLY A 313 -16.20 -2.05 8.36
CA GLY A 313 -15.17 -1.68 7.39
C GLY A 313 -15.28 -2.49 6.08
N ALA A 314 -15.37 -3.81 6.20
CA ALA A 314 -15.52 -4.69 5.04
C ALA A 314 -16.85 -4.44 4.28
N LEU A 315 -17.94 -4.15 5.01
CA LEU A 315 -19.23 -3.80 4.39
C LEU A 315 -19.17 -2.46 3.65
N THR A 316 -18.45 -1.49 4.20
CA THR A 316 -18.26 -0.18 3.60
C THR A 316 -17.42 -0.29 2.34
N ALA A 317 -16.34 -1.07 2.38
CA ALA A 317 -15.50 -1.35 1.21
C ALA A 317 -16.29 -2.04 0.09
N ALA A 318 -17.16 -3.00 0.45
CA ALA A 318 -18.06 -3.67 -0.50
C ALA A 318 -19.09 -2.74 -1.15
N ALA A 319 -19.49 -1.68 -0.45
CA ALA A 319 -20.43 -0.68 -0.96
C ALA A 319 -19.75 0.38 -1.83
N MET A 320 -18.43 0.54 -1.73
CA MET A 320 -17.71 1.50 -2.57
C MET A 320 -17.88 1.12 -4.04
N PRO A 321 -18.24 2.08 -4.90
CA PRO A 321 -18.16 1.87 -6.33
C PRO A 321 -16.74 1.43 -6.68
N PRO A 322 -16.53 0.48 -7.61
CA PRO A 322 -15.20 0.09 -8.01
C PRO A 322 -14.43 1.36 -8.42
N ALA A 323 -13.23 1.53 -7.89
CA ALA A 323 -12.32 2.57 -8.35
C ALA A 323 -12.13 2.36 -9.85
N GLY A 324 -12.68 3.26 -10.68
CA GLY A 324 -12.67 3.06 -12.14
C GLY A 324 -14.04 2.82 -12.79
N THR A 325 -15.15 2.81 -12.03
CA THR A 325 -16.50 3.04 -12.62
C THR A 325 -16.82 4.52 -12.86
N GLN A 326 -15.84 5.43 -12.77
CA GLN A 326 -15.83 6.45 -13.81
C GLN A 326 -15.89 5.67 -15.11
N ALA A 327 -16.99 5.82 -15.86
CA ALA A 327 -17.31 5.13 -17.08
C ALA A 327 -16.03 4.67 -17.75
N SER A 328 -15.90 3.37 -18.10
CA SER A 328 -14.72 2.84 -18.77
C SER A 328 -14.33 3.86 -19.82
N SER A 329 -13.50 4.82 -19.42
CA SER A 329 -13.15 5.89 -20.31
C SER A 329 -12.25 5.20 -21.29
N THR A 330 -12.79 4.88 -22.43
CA THR A 330 -11.95 4.61 -23.58
C THR A 330 -10.88 5.69 -23.52
N PRO A 331 -9.61 5.34 -23.35
CA PRO A 331 -8.57 6.32 -23.14
C PRO A 331 -8.71 7.39 -24.23
N LEU A 332 -8.69 8.66 -23.85
CA LEU A 332 -8.76 9.72 -24.83
C LEU A 332 -7.58 9.57 -25.79
N THR A 333 -7.88 9.44 -27.06
CA THR A 333 -6.86 9.45 -28.12
C THR A 333 -6.43 10.87 -28.50
N GLY A 334 -7.23 11.88 -28.17
CA GLY A 334 -6.91 13.30 -28.26
C GLY A 334 -6.58 13.91 -26.88
N HIS A 335 -5.90 15.05 -26.83
CA HIS A 335 -5.62 15.70 -25.56
C HIS A 335 -6.82 16.55 -25.08
N PRO A 336 -7.06 16.66 -23.75
CA PRO A 336 -8.10 17.51 -23.19
C PRO A 336 -7.78 18.99 -23.43
N ALA A 337 -8.79 19.81 -23.71
CA ALA A 337 -8.65 21.27 -23.85
C ALA A 337 -8.05 21.95 -22.58
N ALA A 338 -8.14 21.30 -21.42
CA ALA A 338 -7.51 21.78 -20.19
C ALA A 338 -5.97 21.79 -20.23
N LEU A 339 -5.36 21.11 -21.20
CA LEU A 339 -3.91 21.14 -21.46
C LEU A 339 -3.51 22.07 -22.63
N ASP A 340 -4.48 22.73 -23.26
CA ASP A 340 -4.20 23.69 -24.29
C ASP A 340 -3.33 24.84 -23.72
N GLY A 341 -2.17 25.09 -24.35
CA GLY A 341 -1.23 26.10 -23.89
C GLY A 341 -0.38 25.68 -22.65
N ALA A 342 -0.45 24.46 -22.20
CA ALA A 342 0.45 23.96 -21.16
C ALA A 342 1.91 24.04 -21.64
N SER A 343 2.79 24.60 -20.80
CA SER A 343 4.20 24.86 -21.12
C SER A 343 5.19 23.91 -20.46
N GLY A 344 4.70 22.91 -19.75
CA GLY A 344 5.54 21.92 -19.07
C GLY A 344 6.18 20.91 -20.04
N PRO A 345 6.87 19.89 -19.50
CA PRO A 345 7.54 18.92 -20.33
C PRO A 345 6.57 18.15 -21.24
N LEU A 346 7.04 17.85 -22.43
CA LEU A 346 6.32 17.02 -23.41
C LEU A 346 6.23 15.59 -22.90
N VAL A 347 5.02 15.07 -22.78
CA VAL A 347 4.75 13.69 -22.40
C VAL A 347 4.66 12.81 -23.65
N GLY A 348 4.09 13.33 -24.71
CA GLY A 348 3.94 12.62 -25.97
C GLY A 348 3.09 13.42 -26.95
N ARG A 349 2.69 12.75 -28.04
CA ARG A 349 1.79 13.29 -29.06
C ARG A 349 0.51 12.46 -29.08
N ASP A 350 -0.61 13.14 -29.22
CA ASP A 350 -1.88 12.50 -29.38
C ASP A 350 -2.04 11.85 -30.77
N ARG A 351 -3.20 11.28 -31.05
CA ARG A 351 -3.50 10.62 -32.33
C ARG A 351 -3.43 11.59 -33.51
N ASP A 352 -3.73 12.88 -33.29
CA ASP A 352 -3.73 13.89 -34.32
C ASP A 352 -2.34 14.56 -34.50
N GLY A 353 -1.36 14.09 -33.70
CA GLY A 353 0.03 14.58 -33.75
C GLY A 353 0.26 15.84 -32.91
N ALA A 354 -0.75 16.29 -32.15
CA ALA A 354 -0.61 17.46 -31.28
C ALA A 354 0.23 17.11 -30.03
N ASP A 355 1.08 18.04 -29.64
CA ASP A 355 1.94 17.90 -28.46
C ASP A 355 1.10 17.92 -27.18
N VAL A 356 1.24 16.89 -26.35
CA VAL A 356 0.64 16.80 -25.02
C VAL A 356 1.69 17.14 -23.97
N ARG A 357 1.51 18.28 -23.30
CA ARG A 357 2.43 18.79 -22.28
C ARG A 357 1.79 18.79 -20.90
N LEU A 358 2.59 18.58 -19.87
CA LEU A 358 2.12 18.65 -18.48
C LEU A 358 1.80 20.11 -18.10
N SER A 359 0.81 20.26 -17.24
CA SER A 359 0.56 21.54 -16.56
C SER A 359 1.68 21.84 -15.54
N ALA A 360 1.86 23.11 -15.17
CA ALA A 360 2.83 23.50 -14.16
C ALA A 360 2.52 22.83 -12.80
N ASN A 361 1.24 22.73 -12.44
CA ASN A 361 0.81 22.07 -11.21
C ASN A 361 1.04 20.56 -11.22
N ALA A 362 0.85 19.90 -12.37
CA ALA A 362 1.17 18.49 -12.53
C ALA A 362 2.68 18.23 -12.34
N ALA A 363 3.55 19.10 -12.86
CA ALA A 363 4.99 18.97 -12.68
C ALA A 363 5.41 19.04 -11.19
N TYR A 364 4.82 19.95 -10.41
CA TYR A 364 5.06 20.04 -8.96
C TYR A 364 4.40 18.92 -8.15
N GLY A 365 3.39 18.26 -8.70
CA GLY A 365 2.74 17.10 -8.09
C GLY A 365 3.51 15.80 -8.27
N GLY A 366 4.61 15.85 -9.02
CA GLY A 366 5.48 14.73 -9.32
C GLY A 366 4.99 13.85 -10.48
N VAL A 367 5.94 13.16 -11.10
CA VAL A 367 5.72 12.28 -12.25
C VAL A 367 6.29 10.87 -11.94
N ALA A 368 5.43 9.88 -12.01
CA ALA A 368 5.80 8.47 -11.93
C ALA A 368 5.84 7.85 -13.33
N LEU A 369 6.96 7.24 -13.70
CA LEU A 369 7.16 6.57 -14.97
C LEU A 369 7.33 5.06 -14.77
N LEU A 370 6.43 4.27 -15.35
CA LEU A 370 6.48 2.80 -15.31
C LEU A 370 6.72 2.23 -16.70
N GLY A 371 7.46 1.15 -16.77
CA GLY A 371 7.63 0.43 -18.02
C GLY A 371 8.72 -0.60 -17.98
N GLU A 372 8.46 -1.72 -18.63
CA GLU A 372 9.44 -2.80 -18.82
C GLU A 372 10.68 -2.31 -19.60
N PRO A 373 11.82 -3.01 -19.50
CA PRO A 373 12.99 -2.72 -20.31
C PRO A 373 12.65 -2.62 -21.79
N GLY A 374 13.13 -1.55 -22.46
CA GLY A 374 12.85 -1.31 -23.87
C GLY A 374 11.52 -0.61 -24.17
N GLY A 375 10.65 -0.36 -23.16
CA GLY A 375 9.37 0.32 -23.34
C GLY A 375 9.45 1.79 -23.72
N GLY A 376 10.56 2.48 -23.42
CA GLY A 376 10.76 3.91 -23.72
C GLY A 376 10.87 4.82 -22.49
N LYS A 377 10.86 4.28 -21.27
CA LYS A 377 10.91 5.02 -20.00
C LYS A 377 12.06 6.06 -19.96
N SER A 378 13.30 5.60 -20.22
CA SER A 378 14.47 6.48 -20.20
C SER A 378 14.41 7.58 -21.26
N ASN A 379 13.86 7.26 -22.45
CA ASN A 379 13.65 8.25 -23.49
C ASN A 379 12.71 9.38 -23.02
N SER A 380 11.56 9.04 -22.39
CA SER A 380 10.68 10.08 -21.81
C SER A 380 11.39 10.89 -20.73
N MET A 381 12.14 10.22 -19.85
CA MET A 381 12.86 10.92 -18.79
C MET A 381 13.92 11.86 -19.34
N HIS A 382 14.67 11.44 -20.35
CA HIS A 382 15.64 12.30 -21.06
C HIS A 382 14.97 13.51 -21.70
N GLY A 383 13.80 13.33 -22.33
CA GLY A 383 13.02 14.44 -22.87
C GLY A 383 12.57 15.44 -21.80
N MET A 384 12.12 14.95 -20.65
CA MET A 384 11.73 15.82 -19.52
C MET A 384 12.95 16.54 -18.92
N MET A 385 14.11 15.88 -18.81
CA MET A 385 15.36 16.50 -18.38
C MET A 385 15.83 17.59 -19.34
N ALA A 386 15.80 17.31 -20.64
CA ALA A 386 16.17 18.29 -21.67
C ALA A 386 15.26 19.53 -21.64
N HIS A 387 13.94 19.31 -21.46
CA HIS A 387 12.99 20.39 -21.29
C HIS A 387 13.31 21.23 -20.04
N ALA A 388 13.50 20.58 -18.88
CA ALA A 388 13.84 21.26 -17.63
C ALA A 388 15.15 22.05 -17.76
N ALA A 389 16.18 21.48 -18.39
CA ALA A 389 17.44 22.17 -18.65
C ALA A 389 17.30 23.38 -19.58
N GLY A 390 16.47 23.29 -20.62
CA GLY A 390 16.24 24.37 -21.60
C GLY A 390 15.38 25.53 -21.08
N HIS A 391 14.52 25.26 -20.09
CA HIS A 391 13.55 26.27 -19.59
C HIS A 391 13.85 26.72 -18.16
N ARG A 392 15.00 26.31 -17.58
CA ARG A 392 15.38 26.69 -16.22
C ARG A 392 15.82 28.18 -16.13
N ASN A 393 15.56 28.79 -14.98
CA ASN A 393 16.22 30.02 -14.59
C ASN A 393 17.70 29.75 -14.19
N PRO A 394 18.58 30.77 -14.21
CA PRO A 394 19.98 30.58 -13.85
C PRO A 394 20.21 29.93 -12.48
N ASP A 395 19.33 30.25 -11.51
CA ASP A 395 19.41 29.73 -10.14
C ASP A 395 18.72 28.39 -9.95
N ASP A 396 17.93 27.92 -10.93
CA ASP A 396 17.29 26.63 -10.85
C ASP A 396 18.31 25.49 -10.92
N VAL A 397 17.98 24.38 -10.30
CA VAL A 397 18.85 23.21 -10.20
C VAL A 397 18.17 22.01 -10.83
N LEU A 398 18.91 21.26 -11.65
CA LEU A 398 18.52 19.94 -12.09
C LEU A 398 19.50 18.92 -11.53
N VAL A 399 18.99 17.89 -10.88
CA VAL A 399 19.76 16.74 -10.39
C VAL A 399 19.16 15.46 -11.00
N ALA A 400 19.96 14.71 -11.73
CA ALA A 400 19.62 13.38 -12.21
C ALA A 400 20.46 12.33 -11.45
N ILE A 401 19.82 11.36 -10.82
CA ILE A 401 20.49 10.20 -10.22
C ILE A 401 20.34 9.03 -11.21
N GLU A 402 21.47 8.64 -11.80
CA GLU A 402 21.55 7.66 -12.89
C GLU A 402 22.21 6.37 -12.43
N SER A 403 21.53 5.25 -12.67
CA SER A 403 22.04 3.91 -12.33
C SER A 403 22.48 3.08 -13.54
N LYS A 404 22.10 3.49 -14.74
CA LYS A 404 22.47 2.79 -15.99
C LYS A 404 23.91 3.04 -16.46
N GLY A 405 24.53 4.09 -15.93
CA GLY A 405 25.93 4.34 -16.16
C GLY A 405 26.25 5.13 -17.43
N ALA A 406 27.41 4.82 -18.02
CA ALA A 406 28.06 5.62 -19.06
C ALA A 406 27.20 5.95 -20.29
N ASP A 407 26.40 5.01 -20.75
CA ASP A 407 25.57 5.21 -21.95
C ASP A 407 24.51 6.28 -21.72
N SER A 408 23.82 6.24 -20.58
CA SER A 408 22.82 7.24 -20.19
C SER A 408 23.50 8.62 -20.00
N ILE A 409 24.63 8.68 -19.32
CA ILE A 409 25.40 9.92 -19.11
C ILE A 409 25.83 10.50 -20.45
N GLY A 410 26.26 9.66 -21.42
CA GLY A 410 26.60 10.10 -22.77
C GLY A 410 25.43 10.77 -23.49
N VAL A 411 24.24 10.21 -23.38
CA VAL A 411 23.00 10.84 -23.92
C VAL A 411 22.72 12.16 -23.24
N LEU A 412 22.73 12.18 -21.89
CA LEU A 412 22.44 13.41 -21.12
C LEU A 412 23.42 14.54 -21.40
N THR A 413 24.71 14.22 -21.61
CA THR A 413 25.72 15.23 -21.94
C THR A 413 25.46 15.87 -23.32
N ARG A 414 24.94 15.10 -24.29
CA ARG A 414 24.54 15.64 -25.59
C ARG A 414 23.27 16.51 -25.49
N LEU A 415 22.29 16.07 -24.71
CA LEU A 415 21.00 16.76 -24.57
C LEU A 415 21.09 18.03 -23.70
N MET A 416 22.02 18.07 -22.75
CA MET A 416 22.16 19.17 -21.80
C MET A 416 23.58 19.75 -21.83
N PRO A 417 23.86 20.73 -22.73
CA PRO A 417 25.13 21.42 -22.74
C PRO A 417 25.42 22.07 -21.39
N GLY A 418 26.62 21.84 -20.83
CA GLY A 418 26.99 22.31 -19.51
C GLY A 418 26.60 21.44 -18.34
N LEU A 419 26.12 20.21 -18.60
CA LEU A 419 25.90 19.18 -17.58
C LEU A 419 27.19 18.89 -16.81
N ARG A 420 27.12 18.94 -15.48
CA ARG A 420 28.21 18.61 -14.57
C ARG A 420 28.03 17.16 -14.10
N VAL A 421 28.98 16.32 -14.48
CA VAL A 421 28.92 14.90 -14.13
C VAL A 421 29.66 14.65 -12.82
N VAL A 422 28.99 13.96 -11.91
CA VAL A 422 29.52 13.41 -10.66
C VAL A 422 29.44 11.89 -10.81
N ASP A 423 30.52 11.26 -11.21
CA ASP A 423 30.57 9.81 -11.30
C ASP A 423 31.18 9.25 -10.00
N VAL A 424 30.38 8.54 -9.23
CA VAL A 424 30.80 8.09 -7.89
C VAL A 424 31.98 7.11 -7.95
N ASN A 425 32.14 6.37 -9.04
CA ASN A 425 33.23 5.39 -9.23
C ASN A 425 34.42 5.92 -10.05
N ASP A 426 34.37 7.13 -10.59
CA ASP A 426 35.49 7.76 -11.31
C ASP A 426 36.19 8.81 -10.41
N PRO A 427 37.39 8.52 -9.88
CA PRO A 427 38.10 9.47 -8.99
C PRO A 427 38.52 10.76 -9.69
N ALA A 428 38.49 10.84 -11.03
CA ALA A 428 38.77 12.07 -11.75
C ALA A 428 37.58 13.05 -11.77
N THR A 429 36.40 12.61 -11.42
CA THR A 429 35.21 13.47 -11.20
C THR A 429 35.05 13.82 -9.73
N PRO A 430 34.37 14.93 -9.41
CA PRO A 430 34.06 15.23 -8.00
C PRO A 430 33.18 14.12 -7.40
N MET A 431 33.25 13.97 -6.08
CA MET A 431 32.32 13.14 -5.30
C MET A 431 31.40 14.02 -4.46
N VAL A 432 30.17 13.58 -4.25
CA VAL A 432 29.27 14.25 -3.31
C VAL A 432 29.79 14.07 -1.87
N ASP A 433 29.95 15.18 -1.16
CA ASP A 433 30.35 15.15 0.23
C ASP A 433 29.20 14.66 1.12
N LEU A 434 29.28 13.40 1.56
CA LEU A 434 28.32 12.79 2.46
C LEU A 434 28.44 13.30 3.90
N LEU A 435 29.58 13.88 4.25
CA LEU A 435 29.85 14.40 5.60
C LEU A 435 29.31 15.85 5.76
N GLY A 436 29.23 16.59 4.66
CA GLY A 436 28.87 18.00 4.66
C GLY A 436 29.93 18.89 5.32
N GLY A 437 29.68 20.20 5.36
CA GLY A 437 30.55 21.15 6.05
C GLY A 437 30.38 21.15 7.57
N GLY A 438 31.33 21.70 8.28
CA GLY A 438 31.36 21.81 9.75
C GLY A 438 32.65 21.24 10.34
N ASP A 439 32.70 21.19 11.67
CA ASP A 439 33.80 20.56 12.37
C ASP A 439 33.73 19.01 12.27
N ARG A 440 34.73 18.32 12.80
CA ARG A 440 34.81 16.85 12.74
C ARG A 440 33.64 16.15 13.43
N HIS A 441 33.13 16.73 14.52
CA HIS A 441 32.00 16.17 15.26
C HIS A 441 30.71 16.30 14.50
N GLU A 442 30.40 17.48 13.97
CA GLU A 442 29.22 17.73 13.14
C GLU A 442 29.19 16.83 11.90
N ARG A 443 30.37 16.64 11.29
CA ARG A 443 30.54 15.76 10.13
C ARG A 443 30.31 14.30 10.48
N ALA A 444 30.86 13.84 11.62
CA ALA A 444 30.67 12.47 12.08
C ALA A 444 29.23 12.18 12.52
N ASP A 445 28.60 13.10 13.25
CA ASP A 445 27.19 12.97 13.63
C ASP A 445 26.28 12.94 12.39
N ARG A 446 26.50 13.82 11.43
CA ARG A 446 25.73 13.90 10.20
C ARG A 446 25.83 12.61 9.39
N PHE A 447 27.02 12.02 9.27
CA PHE A 447 27.21 10.77 8.58
C PHE A 447 26.49 9.61 9.28
N ALA A 448 26.58 9.54 10.62
CA ALA A 448 25.88 8.51 11.39
C ALA A 448 24.36 8.64 11.28
N ASP A 449 23.83 9.87 11.28
CA ASP A 449 22.42 10.16 11.03
C ASP A 449 21.98 9.76 9.61
N LEU A 450 22.80 10.13 8.63
CA LEU A 450 22.55 9.81 7.24
C LEU A 450 22.48 8.28 7.02
N MET A 451 23.44 7.54 7.60
CA MET A 451 23.46 6.09 7.55
C MET A 451 22.24 5.45 8.22
N GLN A 452 21.86 5.96 9.41
CA GLN A 452 20.69 5.44 10.12
C GLN A 452 19.40 5.71 9.37
N GLN A 453 19.26 6.89 8.76
CA GLN A 453 18.06 7.25 8.02
C GLN A 453 17.98 6.56 6.66
N ALA A 454 19.11 6.37 5.98
CA ALA A 454 19.14 5.65 4.71
C ALA A 454 18.83 4.14 4.88
N LEU A 455 19.32 3.52 5.95
CA LEU A 455 19.19 2.07 6.16
C LEU A 455 18.08 1.69 7.15
N GLY A 456 17.54 2.65 7.89
CA GLY A 456 16.48 2.43 8.87
C GLY A 456 16.99 1.91 10.23
N LEU A 457 16.13 2.08 11.25
CA LEU A 457 16.43 1.73 12.65
C LEU A 457 16.67 0.22 12.87
N GLN A 458 16.11 -0.62 12.03
CA GLN A 458 16.30 -2.07 12.13
C GLN A 458 17.72 -2.51 11.78
N GLN A 459 18.37 -1.82 10.84
CA GLN A 459 19.75 -2.12 10.44
C GLN A 459 20.79 -1.33 11.23
N ILE A 460 20.46 -0.10 11.63
CA ILE A 460 21.32 0.77 12.43
C ILE A 460 20.52 1.30 13.62
N GLY A 461 20.53 0.54 14.71
CA GLY A 461 19.95 0.96 15.99
C GLY A 461 20.75 2.12 16.61
N GLN A 462 20.23 2.72 17.68
CA GLN A 462 20.85 3.88 18.34
C GLN A 462 22.30 3.61 18.79
N GLN A 463 22.59 2.41 19.29
CA GLN A 463 23.94 2.04 19.68
C GLN A 463 24.89 1.99 18.48
N SER A 464 24.48 1.37 17.39
CA SER A 464 25.29 1.30 16.16
C SER A 464 25.49 2.67 15.53
N ARG A 465 24.50 3.57 15.63
CA ARG A 465 24.64 4.97 15.20
C ARG A 465 25.74 5.69 15.98
N LEU A 466 25.77 5.54 17.31
CA LEU A 466 26.82 6.16 18.14
C LEU A 466 28.21 5.58 17.81
N GLN A 467 28.29 4.28 17.54
CA GLN A 467 29.52 3.63 17.14
C GLN A 467 30.00 4.10 15.76
N LEU A 468 29.08 4.26 14.79
CA LEU A 468 29.39 4.85 13.49
C LEU A 468 29.92 6.28 13.63
N ARG A 469 29.27 7.08 14.48
CA ARG A 469 29.74 8.44 14.76
C ARG A 469 31.17 8.44 15.30
N ASP A 470 31.42 7.65 16.36
CA ASP A 470 32.74 7.62 17.01
C ASP A 470 33.81 7.07 16.05
N ALA A 471 33.51 6.03 15.27
CA ALA A 471 34.40 5.48 14.25
C ALA A 471 34.71 6.51 13.15
N THR A 472 33.70 7.25 12.68
CA THR A 472 33.85 8.29 11.66
C THR A 472 34.69 9.46 12.21
N LEU A 473 34.41 9.90 13.43
CA LEU A 473 35.21 10.95 14.09
C LEU A 473 36.69 10.55 14.17
N LEU A 474 36.95 9.33 14.61
CA LEU A 474 38.32 8.80 14.67
C LEU A 474 38.98 8.73 13.30
N GLY A 475 38.23 8.23 12.28
CA GLY A 475 38.72 8.17 10.93
C GLY A 475 39.09 9.54 10.36
N LEU A 476 38.23 10.54 10.57
CA LEU A 476 38.51 11.94 10.16
C LEU A 476 39.72 12.52 10.88
N SER A 477 39.78 12.33 12.20
CA SER A 477 40.88 12.84 13.00
C SER A 477 42.25 12.24 12.61
N MET A 478 42.27 10.95 12.29
CA MET A 478 43.46 10.29 11.78
C MET A 478 43.90 10.84 10.42
N MET A 479 42.96 11.08 9.51
CA MET A 479 43.31 11.60 8.18
C MET A 479 43.78 13.06 8.20
N ASP A 480 43.40 13.82 9.21
CA ASP A 480 43.88 15.18 9.42
C ASP A 480 45.26 15.24 10.13
N ASP A 481 45.78 14.11 10.64
CA ASP A 481 47.03 14.04 11.37
C ASP A 481 48.24 14.03 10.42
N ALA A 482 49.06 15.06 10.50
CA ALA A 482 50.30 15.17 9.72
C ALA A 482 51.36 14.10 10.07
N LYS A 483 51.26 13.43 11.22
CA LYS A 483 52.15 12.37 11.70
C LYS A 483 51.55 10.99 11.66
N LEU A 484 50.48 10.80 10.88
CA LEU A 484 49.71 9.56 10.80
C LEU A 484 50.60 8.33 10.54
N ASP A 485 51.53 8.44 9.58
CA ASP A 485 52.43 7.33 9.23
C ASP A 485 53.34 6.96 10.42
N ALA A 486 53.83 7.93 11.17
CA ALA A 486 54.68 7.70 12.36
C ALA A 486 53.88 7.07 13.50
N HIS A 487 52.65 7.55 13.75
CA HIS A 487 51.78 7.00 14.80
C HIS A 487 51.35 5.57 14.46
N CYS A 488 51.01 5.30 13.19
CA CYS A 488 50.69 3.96 12.72
C CYS A 488 51.88 3.00 12.79
N ALA A 489 53.09 3.47 12.42
CA ALA A 489 54.31 2.68 12.55
C ALA A 489 54.62 2.35 14.02
N ALA A 490 54.49 3.32 14.95
CA ALA A 490 54.64 3.09 16.37
C ALA A 490 53.65 2.08 16.95
N ALA A 491 52.44 2.01 16.41
CA ALA A 491 51.41 1.04 16.76
C ALA A 491 51.52 -0.30 15.97
N GLY A 492 52.45 -0.43 15.03
CA GLY A 492 52.66 -1.64 14.24
C GLY A 492 51.56 -1.91 13.24
N VAL A 493 50.88 -0.88 12.73
CA VAL A 493 49.79 -0.99 11.75
C VAL A 493 50.10 -0.18 10.48
N LYS A 494 49.52 -0.58 9.35
CA LYS A 494 49.58 0.22 8.13
C LYS A 494 48.69 1.45 8.25
N PRO A 495 49.13 2.63 7.76
CA PRO A 495 48.27 3.80 7.70
C PRO A 495 47.00 3.53 6.90
N PRO A 496 45.82 4.04 7.31
CA PRO A 496 44.61 3.99 6.53
C PRO A 496 44.71 4.90 5.29
N VAL A 497 44.07 4.47 4.19
CA VAL A 497 44.10 5.22 2.93
C VAL A 497 42.97 6.25 2.83
N SER A 498 41.94 6.13 3.66
CA SER A 498 40.81 7.07 3.74
C SER A 498 40.17 7.03 5.13
N TRP A 499 39.34 8.01 5.43
CA TRP A 499 38.61 8.03 6.71
C TRP A 499 37.66 6.83 6.83
N VAL A 500 37.05 6.34 5.73
CA VAL A 500 36.18 5.16 5.72
C VAL A 500 36.98 3.89 6.00
N ASP A 501 38.16 3.75 5.38
CA ASP A 501 39.08 2.64 5.68
C ASP A 501 39.50 2.67 7.16
N ALA A 502 39.87 3.84 7.68
CA ALA A 502 40.21 4.00 9.10
C ALA A 502 39.04 3.59 10.00
N ALA A 503 37.84 4.11 9.74
CA ALA A 503 36.64 3.82 10.52
C ALA A 503 36.22 2.33 10.45
N GLY A 504 36.31 1.71 9.28
CA GLY A 504 36.03 0.28 9.08
C GLY A 504 37.02 -0.61 9.84
N ARG A 505 38.32 -0.30 9.76
CA ARG A 505 39.36 -1.03 10.46
C ARG A 505 39.29 -0.85 11.99
N LEU A 506 38.91 0.33 12.46
CA LEU A 506 38.63 0.59 13.89
C LEU A 506 37.40 -0.24 14.37
N CYS A 507 36.46 -0.52 13.51
CA CYS A 507 35.32 -1.42 13.80
C CYS A 507 35.68 -2.91 13.66
N GLY A 508 36.86 -3.27 13.16
CA GLY A 508 37.36 -4.63 13.11
C GLY A 508 37.32 -5.30 11.74
N SER A 509 37.15 -4.57 10.62
CA SER A 509 37.16 -5.15 9.27
C SER A 509 38.46 -5.88 8.94
N ALA A 510 39.59 -5.47 9.52
CA ALA A 510 40.90 -6.14 9.41
C ALA A 510 41.24 -7.05 10.63
N GLY A 511 40.25 -7.35 11.47
CA GLY A 511 40.38 -8.12 12.69
C GLY A 511 40.56 -7.27 13.94
N MET A 512 40.14 -7.77 15.13
CA MET A 512 40.11 -7.01 16.38
C MET A 512 41.50 -6.62 16.88
N GLY A 513 42.52 -7.44 16.64
CA GLY A 513 43.90 -7.07 16.99
C GLY A 513 44.41 -5.83 16.25
N GLN A 514 44.12 -5.75 14.94
CA GLN A 514 44.42 -4.57 14.12
C GLN A 514 43.56 -3.37 14.50
N ALA A 515 42.29 -3.57 14.84
CA ALA A 515 41.41 -2.51 15.31
C ALA A 515 41.94 -1.85 16.57
N ARG A 516 42.42 -2.63 17.55
CA ARG A 516 43.02 -2.11 18.77
C ARG A 516 44.36 -1.40 18.55
N ALA A 517 45.21 -1.95 17.68
CA ALA A 517 46.46 -1.30 17.34
C ALA A 517 46.21 0.02 16.61
N LEU A 518 45.23 0.11 15.73
CA LEU A 518 44.82 1.36 15.10
C LEU A 518 44.21 2.35 16.08
N ALA A 519 43.40 1.86 17.05
CA ALA A 519 42.88 2.68 18.13
C ALA A 519 44.00 3.24 19.03
N HIS A 520 45.06 2.45 19.25
CA HIS A 520 46.26 2.93 19.95
C HIS A 520 46.96 4.04 19.15
N ALA A 521 47.13 3.86 17.83
CA ALA A 521 47.66 4.90 16.95
C ALA A 521 46.83 6.21 17.05
N ALA A 522 45.50 6.10 17.08
CA ALA A 522 44.63 7.26 17.27
C ALA A 522 44.83 7.98 18.62
N CYS A 523 45.10 7.25 19.71
CA CYS A 523 45.39 7.85 20.98
C CYS A 523 46.74 8.63 21.02
N LEU A 524 47.63 8.38 20.07
CA LEU A 524 48.90 9.12 19.94
C LEU A 524 48.74 10.52 19.32
N LEU A 525 47.55 10.86 18.84
CA LEU A 525 47.23 12.18 18.31
C LEU A 525 47.20 13.27 19.38
N ASP A 526 47.29 12.91 20.66
CA ASP A 526 47.24 13.82 21.81
C ASP A 526 46.00 14.74 21.82
N ASP A 527 44.89 14.17 21.37
CA ASP A 527 43.57 14.80 21.33
C ASP A 527 42.67 14.12 22.36
N HIS A 528 42.19 14.85 23.33
CA HIS A 528 41.37 14.34 24.42
C HIS A 528 40.03 13.76 23.91
N GLU A 529 39.43 14.40 22.91
CA GLU A 529 38.16 13.95 22.34
C GLU A 529 38.32 12.65 21.55
N VAL A 530 39.44 12.54 20.82
CA VAL A 530 39.82 11.29 20.12
C VAL A 530 40.02 10.17 21.13
N SER A 531 40.73 10.42 22.24
CA SER A 531 40.92 9.44 23.30
C SER A 531 39.60 8.97 23.92
N GLN A 532 38.67 9.88 24.17
CA GLN A 532 37.33 9.56 24.64
C GLN A 532 36.52 8.76 23.62
N ALA A 533 36.61 9.08 22.33
CA ALA A 533 35.93 8.34 21.26
C ALA A 533 36.48 6.91 21.18
N VAL A 534 37.79 6.72 21.30
CA VAL A 534 38.41 5.38 21.41
C VAL A 534 37.85 4.61 22.60
N GLU A 535 37.76 5.26 23.78
CA GLU A 535 37.21 4.61 24.97
C GLU A 535 35.75 4.22 24.81
N ARG A 536 34.93 5.08 24.22
CA ARG A 536 33.51 4.73 23.92
C ARG A 536 33.37 3.59 22.92
N LEU A 537 34.21 3.56 21.90
CA LEU A 537 34.16 2.58 20.83
C LEU A 537 34.70 1.22 21.29
N HIS A 538 35.91 1.19 21.83
CA HIS A 538 36.66 -0.03 22.17
C HIS A 538 36.55 -0.45 23.64
N GLY A 539 35.99 0.39 24.52
CA GLY A 539 36.07 0.23 25.97
C GLY A 539 37.47 0.55 26.49
N GLY A 540 37.53 1.15 27.65
CA GLY A 540 38.83 1.52 28.27
C GLY A 540 39.66 0.29 28.66
N MET A 541 40.88 0.56 29.10
CA MET A 541 41.77 -0.44 29.70
C MET A 541 41.48 -0.56 31.21
N SER A 542 41.65 -1.78 31.74
CA SER A 542 41.59 -2.05 33.18
C SER A 542 42.91 -1.56 33.84
N ASP A 543 42.90 -1.42 35.16
CA ASP A 543 44.09 -1.06 35.96
C ASP A 543 45.28 -2.01 35.75
N LYS A 544 45.02 -3.21 35.25
CA LYS A 544 46.00 -4.23 34.90
C LYS A 544 46.49 -4.19 33.46
N GLY A 545 46.10 -3.15 32.67
CA GLY A 545 46.47 -2.99 31.28
C GLY A 545 45.74 -3.95 30.30
N ALA A 546 44.74 -4.69 30.76
CA ALA A 546 43.94 -5.55 29.89
C ALA A 546 42.68 -4.80 29.39
N PRO A 547 42.21 -5.08 28.16
CA PRO A 547 40.96 -4.50 27.64
C PRO A 547 39.76 -4.81 28.54
N LYS A 548 38.94 -3.82 28.88
CA LYS A 548 37.71 -4.02 29.67
C LYS A 548 36.67 -4.83 28.89
N ILE A 549 36.65 -4.76 27.55
CA ILE A 549 35.78 -5.52 26.69
C ILE A 549 36.61 -6.59 25.95
N PRO A 550 36.33 -7.90 26.12
CA PRO A 550 37.01 -8.96 25.36
C PRO A 550 36.75 -8.83 23.86
N ASP A 551 37.72 -9.26 23.04
CA ASP A 551 37.62 -9.12 21.55
C ASP A 551 36.37 -9.76 20.93
N GLY A 552 35.93 -10.92 21.41
CA GLY A 552 34.70 -11.53 20.91
C GLY A 552 33.45 -10.68 21.14
N ARG A 553 33.30 -10.09 22.35
CA ARG A 553 32.18 -9.18 22.64
C ARG A 553 32.31 -7.86 21.91
N LEU A 554 33.53 -7.38 21.69
CA LEU A 554 33.78 -6.16 20.94
C LEU A 554 33.41 -6.37 19.47
N ALA A 555 33.78 -7.51 18.88
CA ALA A 555 33.43 -7.88 17.51
C ALA A 555 31.91 -7.96 17.31
N GLU A 556 31.18 -8.62 18.22
CA GLU A 556 29.71 -8.65 18.18
C GLU A 556 29.11 -7.24 18.25
N ARG A 557 29.63 -6.42 19.17
CA ARG A 557 29.14 -5.06 19.36
C ARG A 557 29.36 -4.19 18.13
N LEU A 558 30.48 -4.34 17.43
CA LEU A 558 30.87 -3.51 16.29
C LEU A 558 30.47 -4.13 14.94
N TYR A 559 29.82 -5.29 14.94
CA TYR A 559 29.49 -6.03 13.71
C TYR A 559 28.63 -5.22 12.73
N ALA A 560 27.59 -4.55 13.21
CA ALA A 560 26.68 -3.79 12.35
C ALA A 560 27.37 -2.57 11.70
N PRO A 561 28.07 -1.67 12.44
CA PRO A 561 28.80 -0.56 11.82
C PRO A 561 29.98 -1.03 10.97
N MET A 562 30.68 -2.09 11.38
CA MET A 562 31.80 -2.67 10.62
C MET A 562 31.35 -3.08 9.22
N ASN A 563 30.28 -3.88 9.10
CA ASN A 563 29.80 -4.36 7.78
C ASN A 563 29.41 -3.22 6.84
N LYS A 564 28.88 -2.12 7.37
CA LYS A 564 28.46 -0.98 6.53
C LYS A 564 29.67 -0.14 6.08
N LEU A 565 30.62 0.06 6.95
CA LEU A 565 31.86 0.78 6.63
C LEU A 565 32.75 -0.04 5.70
N ASP A 566 32.84 -1.37 5.91
CA ASP A 566 33.61 -2.27 5.06
C ASP A 566 33.03 -2.34 3.64
N LEU A 567 31.69 -2.33 3.53
CA LEU A 567 31.02 -2.26 2.23
C LEU A 567 31.42 -0.97 1.48
N LEU A 568 31.47 0.18 2.12
CA LEU A 568 31.94 1.42 1.50
C LEU A 568 33.45 1.40 1.20
N ALA A 569 34.26 0.85 2.10
CA ALA A 569 35.70 0.72 1.92
C ALA A 569 36.07 -0.25 0.79
N SER A 570 35.22 -1.22 0.46
CA SER A 570 35.42 -2.14 -0.66
C SER A 570 35.44 -1.45 -2.03
N ALA A 571 35.00 -0.19 -2.11
CA ALA A 571 35.03 0.64 -3.32
C ALA A 571 36.00 1.83 -3.14
N PRO A 572 37.31 1.64 -3.27
CA PRO A 572 38.32 2.62 -2.91
C PRO A 572 38.22 3.92 -3.70
N ASN A 573 37.67 3.89 -4.91
CA ASN A 573 37.47 5.07 -5.72
C ASN A 573 36.50 6.09 -5.09
N LEU A 574 35.58 5.66 -4.24
CA LEU A 574 34.61 6.55 -3.60
C LEU A 574 35.30 7.62 -2.75
N PHE A 575 36.31 7.23 -2.00
CA PHE A 575 37.00 8.07 -1.02
C PHE A 575 38.51 8.15 -1.32
N ALA A 576 38.87 8.15 -2.62
CA ALA A 576 40.26 8.22 -3.04
C ALA A 576 40.96 9.49 -2.49
N PRO A 577 42.21 9.37 -2.02
CA PRO A 577 42.96 10.53 -1.51
C PRO A 577 43.04 11.66 -2.52
N GLY A 578 42.81 12.89 -2.06
CA GLY A 578 42.82 14.08 -2.92
C GLY A 578 41.64 14.21 -3.88
N ARG A 579 40.64 13.33 -3.82
CA ARG A 579 39.44 13.47 -4.62
C ARG A 579 38.68 14.75 -4.24
N ARG A 580 38.30 15.54 -5.24
CA ARG A 580 37.51 16.75 -5.01
C ARG A 580 36.10 16.39 -4.51
N MET A 581 35.69 17.02 -3.44
CA MET A 581 34.34 16.87 -2.88
C MET A 581 33.46 18.06 -3.25
N VAL A 582 32.18 17.83 -3.48
CA VAL A 582 31.16 18.86 -3.72
C VAL A 582 29.95 18.59 -2.83
N SER A 583 29.48 19.58 -2.09
CA SER A 583 28.32 19.42 -1.23
C SER A 583 27.02 19.67 -1.98
N TRP A 584 25.94 18.99 -1.57
CA TRP A 584 24.60 19.28 -2.04
C TRP A 584 24.25 20.77 -1.90
N ARG A 585 24.64 21.37 -0.79
CA ARG A 585 24.45 22.80 -0.54
C ARG A 585 25.08 23.67 -1.61
N ALA A 586 26.30 23.34 -2.00
CA ALA A 586 27.00 24.07 -3.07
C ALA A 586 26.29 23.90 -4.42
N MET A 587 25.87 22.68 -4.76
CA MET A 587 25.11 22.42 -6.00
C MET A 587 23.80 23.19 -6.01
N LEU A 588 23.01 23.13 -4.93
CA LEU A 588 21.75 23.84 -4.78
C LEU A 588 21.97 25.38 -4.81
N GLY A 589 23.07 25.88 -4.20
CA GLY A 589 23.39 27.30 -4.15
C GLY A 589 23.77 27.89 -5.50
N HIS A 590 24.53 27.14 -6.32
CA HIS A 590 25.10 27.66 -7.58
C HIS A 590 24.17 27.51 -8.78
N GLY A 591 23.08 26.74 -8.66
CA GLY A 591 22.25 26.42 -9.83
C GLY A 591 22.95 25.49 -10.82
N GLY A 592 22.26 25.15 -11.91
CA GLY A 592 22.81 24.35 -13.01
C GLY A 592 22.30 22.91 -13.06
N CYS A 593 22.86 22.13 -13.98
CA CYS A 593 22.48 20.75 -14.22
C CYS A 593 23.57 19.78 -13.74
N TYR A 594 23.18 18.79 -12.98
CA TYR A 594 24.07 17.78 -12.40
C TYR A 594 23.55 16.38 -12.71
N ALA A 595 24.41 15.49 -13.15
CA ALA A 595 24.15 14.06 -13.23
C ALA A 595 25.04 13.31 -12.26
N VAL A 596 24.42 12.59 -11.33
CA VAL A 596 25.11 11.74 -10.34
C VAL A 596 25.02 10.31 -10.83
N ASN A 597 26.11 9.80 -11.38
CA ASN A 597 26.21 8.43 -11.88
C ASN A 597 26.61 7.48 -10.77
N ILE A 598 25.72 6.56 -10.41
CA ILE A 598 25.98 5.45 -9.49
C ILE A 598 26.17 4.11 -10.22
N GLY A 599 26.04 4.09 -11.54
CA GLY A 599 26.22 2.93 -12.40
C GLY A 599 27.67 2.72 -12.85
N ALA A 600 27.85 2.07 -14.01
CA ALA A 600 29.15 1.86 -14.59
C ALA A 600 29.77 3.19 -15.07
N THR A 601 31.06 3.37 -14.80
CA THR A 601 31.78 4.58 -15.25
C THR A 601 32.16 4.51 -16.73
N ALA A 602 32.21 5.67 -17.41
CA ALA A 602 32.61 5.76 -18.81
C ALA A 602 34.07 5.31 -19.05
N ARG A 603 34.97 5.50 -18.05
CA ARG A 603 36.40 5.12 -18.17
C ARG A 603 36.67 3.64 -18.02
N ALA A 604 35.79 2.95 -17.27
CA ALA A 604 35.91 1.53 -17.02
C ALA A 604 34.53 0.87 -17.03
N PRO A 605 33.90 0.66 -18.19
CA PRO A 605 32.54 0.15 -18.29
C PRO A 605 32.33 -1.22 -17.64
N HIS A 606 33.41 -1.98 -17.45
CA HIS A 606 33.40 -3.28 -16.77
C HIS A 606 33.64 -3.19 -15.26
N ALA A 607 34.00 -2.01 -14.74
CA ALA A 607 34.23 -1.77 -13.32
C ALA A 607 33.01 -1.07 -12.70
N ALA A 608 31.87 -1.74 -12.71
CA ALA A 608 30.70 -1.28 -11.97
C ALA A 608 30.92 -1.46 -10.47
N LEU A 609 30.32 -0.59 -9.67
CA LEU A 609 30.25 -0.78 -8.22
C LEU A 609 29.52 -2.10 -7.90
N PRO A 610 29.98 -2.84 -6.89
CA PRO A 610 29.21 -3.97 -6.37
C PRO A 610 27.79 -3.53 -6.04
N GLU A 611 26.79 -4.37 -6.30
CA GLU A 611 25.37 -4.00 -6.16
C GLU A 611 25.04 -3.44 -4.77
N GLY A 612 25.57 -4.05 -3.71
CA GLY A 612 25.37 -3.57 -2.34
C GLY A 612 25.95 -2.16 -2.11
N VAL A 613 27.11 -1.85 -2.69
CA VAL A 613 27.71 -0.50 -2.61
C VAL A 613 26.90 0.49 -3.42
N ARG A 614 26.47 0.13 -4.62
CA ARG A 614 25.65 0.98 -5.49
C ARG A 614 24.34 1.37 -4.80
N ARG A 615 23.61 0.40 -4.23
CA ARG A 615 22.38 0.64 -3.49
C ARG A 615 22.61 1.51 -2.26
N LEU A 616 23.65 1.21 -1.49
CA LEU A 616 23.97 2.02 -0.31
C LEU A 616 24.32 3.46 -0.71
N MET A 617 25.11 3.65 -1.74
CA MET A 617 25.45 4.98 -2.26
C MET A 617 24.22 5.73 -2.78
N GLY A 618 23.36 5.07 -3.56
CA GLY A 618 22.08 5.63 -4.01
C GLY A 618 21.22 6.10 -2.85
N ALA A 619 21.10 5.27 -1.82
CA ALA A 619 20.36 5.59 -0.60
C ALA A 619 20.95 6.79 0.16
N LEU A 620 22.25 6.82 0.35
CA LEU A 620 22.94 7.92 1.05
C LEU A 620 22.84 9.25 0.28
N LEU A 621 23.02 9.19 -1.04
CA LEU A 621 22.93 10.37 -1.90
C LEU A 621 21.51 10.95 -1.91
N PHE A 622 20.49 10.09 -2.04
CA PHE A 622 19.10 10.51 -2.04
C PHE A 622 18.67 11.11 -0.71
N GLN A 623 19.03 10.46 0.40
CA GLN A 623 18.73 10.96 1.74
C GLN A 623 19.49 12.24 2.06
N GLY A 624 20.76 12.33 1.66
CA GLY A 624 21.57 13.52 1.83
C GLY A 624 21.02 14.73 1.06
N LEU A 625 20.54 14.51 -0.18
CA LEU A 625 19.85 15.54 -0.96
C LEU A 625 18.55 15.97 -0.27
N ARG A 626 17.73 15.04 0.18
CA ARG A 626 16.49 15.35 0.90
C ARG A 626 16.74 16.23 2.12
N PHE A 627 17.77 15.92 2.92
CA PHE A 627 18.14 16.76 4.07
C PHE A 627 18.54 18.18 3.67
N GLU A 628 19.35 18.29 2.63
CA GLU A 628 19.80 19.61 2.22
C GLU A 628 18.64 20.42 1.59
N VAL A 629 17.72 19.78 0.90
CA VAL A 629 16.49 20.41 0.40
C VAL A 629 15.68 20.99 1.55
N GLU A 630 15.44 20.21 2.61
CA GLU A 630 14.70 20.66 3.80
C GLU A 630 15.36 21.87 4.45
N ARG A 631 16.69 21.89 4.50
CA ARG A 631 17.48 22.94 5.14
C ARG A 631 17.63 24.21 4.30
N SER A 632 17.78 24.06 2.98
CA SER A 632 18.25 25.15 2.12
C SER A 632 17.21 25.67 1.13
N CYS A 633 16.14 24.89 0.85
CA CYS A 633 15.18 25.21 -0.22
C CYS A 633 13.85 25.77 0.29
N ALA A 634 13.72 26.11 1.58
CA ALA A 634 12.49 26.68 2.12
C ALA A 634 12.07 27.94 1.33
N GLY A 635 10.81 27.97 0.87
CA GLY A 635 10.26 29.10 0.12
C GLY A 635 10.77 29.25 -1.32
N TRP A 636 11.41 28.23 -1.91
CA TRP A 636 11.83 28.28 -3.31
C TRP A 636 10.63 28.42 -4.26
N GLN A 637 9.56 27.70 -4.03
CA GLN A 637 8.36 27.82 -4.87
C GLN A 637 7.84 29.25 -4.95
N SER A 638 7.75 29.96 -3.82
CA SER A 638 7.27 31.35 -3.77
C SER A 638 8.24 32.33 -4.43
N ARG A 639 9.51 31.97 -4.58
CA ARG A 639 10.54 32.73 -5.28
C ARG A 639 10.72 32.29 -6.74
N HIS A 640 9.84 31.44 -7.25
CA HIS A 640 9.91 30.86 -8.60
C HIS A 640 11.24 30.15 -8.88
N ARG A 641 11.84 29.57 -7.85
CA ARG A 641 13.04 28.76 -7.94
C ARG A 641 12.69 27.30 -7.81
N SER A 642 13.33 26.43 -8.58
CA SER A 642 13.00 25.02 -8.62
C SER A 642 14.21 24.10 -8.52
N LEU A 643 13.98 22.90 -7.96
CA LEU A 643 14.83 21.73 -8.07
C LEU A 643 14.10 20.65 -8.88
N ASP A 644 14.59 20.38 -10.07
CA ASP A 644 14.14 19.24 -10.88
C ASP A 644 14.96 18.01 -10.49
N LEU A 645 14.32 17.08 -9.78
CA LEU A 645 14.96 15.86 -9.31
C LEU A 645 14.46 14.66 -10.13
N PHE A 646 15.38 14.01 -10.81
CA PHE A 646 15.14 12.83 -11.64
C PHE A 646 15.81 11.61 -11.03
N VAL A 647 15.08 10.49 -10.91
CA VAL A 647 15.59 9.20 -10.45
C VAL A 647 15.16 8.14 -11.45
N ASP A 648 16.09 7.59 -12.24
CA ASP A 648 15.78 6.66 -13.34
C ASP A 648 15.25 5.31 -12.82
N GLU A 649 15.81 4.78 -11.75
CA GLU A 649 15.32 3.56 -11.12
C GLU A 649 15.19 3.75 -9.61
N LEU A 650 13.94 3.78 -9.15
CA LEU A 650 13.63 4.09 -7.75
C LEU A 650 14.22 3.03 -6.79
N THR A 651 14.22 1.77 -7.18
CA THR A 651 14.76 0.66 -6.37
C THR A 651 16.26 0.79 -6.08
N ASP A 652 17.01 1.48 -6.92
CA ASP A 652 18.44 1.73 -6.70
C ASP A 652 18.73 2.76 -5.61
N VAL A 653 17.75 3.59 -5.27
CA VAL A 653 17.89 4.62 -4.21
C VAL A 653 17.05 4.30 -2.95
N THR A 654 16.01 3.48 -3.07
CA THR A 654 15.14 3.12 -1.94
C THR A 654 15.37 1.68 -1.43
N GLY A 655 15.95 0.80 -2.25
CA GLY A 655 16.05 -0.63 -1.98
C GLY A 655 14.77 -1.38 -2.40
N SER A 656 14.92 -2.66 -2.72
CA SER A 656 13.80 -3.56 -3.07
C SER A 656 13.32 -4.42 -1.90
N ASP A 657 14.14 -4.55 -0.84
CA ASP A 657 13.86 -5.43 0.29
C ASP A 657 13.36 -4.61 1.48
N GLY A 658 12.19 -4.93 1.99
CA GLY A 658 11.54 -4.22 3.09
C GLY A 658 12.42 -3.96 4.34
N ALA A 659 13.54 -4.69 4.49
CA ALA A 659 14.50 -4.46 5.56
C ALA A 659 15.43 -3.25 5.32
N THR A 660 15.64 -2.83 4.07
CA THR A 660 16.52 -1.69 3.70
C THR A 660 15.74 -0.43 3.33
N SER A 661 14.43 -0.55 3.07
CA SER A 661 13.63 0.50 2.45
C SER A 661 13.05 1.55 3.42
N GLY A 662 12.94 1.26 4.72
CA GLY A 662 12.15 2.08 5.64
C GLY A 662 12.53 3.57 5.71
N GLY A 663 13.82 3.91 5.67
CA GLY A 663 14.29 5.30 5.74
C GLY A 663 14.09 6.07 4.43
N ASN A 664 14.34 5.44 3.31
CA ASN A 664 14.25 6.08 1.99
C ASN A 664 12.81 6.15 1.47
N VAL A 665 11.94 5.22 1.88
CA VAL A 665 10.49 5.35 1.67
C VAL A 665 9.98 6.63 2.32
N ALA A 666 10.37 6.90 3.57
CA ALA A 666 10.00 8.14 4.26
C ALA A 666 10.56 9.39 3.57
N ALA A 667 11.79 9.31 3.00
CA ALA A 667 12.35 10.41 2.22
C ALA A 667 11.57 10.68 0.94
N MET A 668 11.16 9.61 0.25
CA MET A 668 10.36 9.70 -0.97
C MET A 668 8.98 10.28 -0.68
N GLU A 669 8.30 9.80 0.36
CA GLU A 669 7.02 10.34 0.81
C GLU A 669 7.13 11.82 1.18
N TRP A 670 8.18 12.20 1.92
CA TRP A 670 8.42 13.58 2.28
C TRP A 670 8.61 14.48 1.04
N LEU A 671 9.39 14.04 0.06
CA LEU A 671 9.59 14.77 -1.19
C LEU A 671 8.30 14.90 -1.98
N ARG A 672 7.48 13.86 -2.03
CA ARG A 672 6.18 13.89 -2.68
C ARG A 672 5.19 14.85 -1.99
N GLU A 673 5.09 14.78 -0.66
CA GLU A 673 4.06 15.49 0.09
C GLU A 673 4.44 16.95 0.38
N LYS A 674 5.71 17.18 0.68
CA LYS A 674 6.21 18.49 1.11
C LYS A 674 7.12 19.15 0.10
N GLY A 675 7.71 18.39 -0.83
CA GLY A 675 8.70 18.88 -1.79
C GLY A 675 8.23 20.10 -2.59
N ARG A 676 6.93 20.16 -2.92
CA ARG A 676 6.34 21.31 -3.61
C ARG A 676 6.64 22.65 -2.91
N ALA A 677 6.48 22.73 -1.58
CA ALA A 677 6.76 23.95 -0.81
C ALA A 677 8.24 24.37 -0.85
N PHE A 678 9.12 23.41 -1.13
CA PHE A 678 10.55 23.60 -1.32
C PHE A 678 10.97 23.79 -2.78
N GLY A 679 9.99 23.88 -3.69
CA GLY A 679 10.25 24.05 -5.11
C GLY A 679 10.70 22.78 -5.83
N VAL A 680 10.52 21.59 -5.25
CA VAL A 680 10.93 20.32 -5.87
C VAL A 680 9.90 19.86 -6.89
N ARG A 681 10.38 19.52 -8.08
CA ARG A 681 9.65 18.82 -9.15
C ARG A 681 10.30 17.43 -9.29
N LEU A 682 9.60 16.41 -8.85
CA LEU A 682 10.15 15.06 -8.75
C LEU A 682 9.67 14.19 -9.91
N VAL A 683 10.59 13.56 -10.61
CA VAL A 683 10.32 12.56 -11.66
C VAL A 683 11.03 11.27 -11.29
N VAL A 684 10.28 10.21 -11.12
CA VAL A 684 10.83 8.91 -10.72
C VAL A 684 10.39 7.81 -11.66
N GLY A 685 11.29 6.89 -11.93
CA GLY A 685 11.06 5.72 -12.76
C GLY A 685 11.17 4.42 -11.99
N THR A 686 10.41 3.41 -12.41
CA THR A 686 10.63 2.00 -12.02
C THR A 686 10.23 1.07 -13.15
N GLN A 687 10.84 -0.11 -13.20
CA GLN A 687 10.54 -1.09 -14.24
C GLN A 687 9.32 -1.93 -13.86
N ASN A 688 9.16 -2.24 -12.59
CA ASN A 688 8.10 -3.11 -12.12
C ASN A 688 7.56 -2.63 -10.76
N PRO A 689 6.26 -2.30 -10.65
CA PRO A 689 5.67 -1.87 -9.40
C PRO A 689 5.73 -2.93 -8.28
N LEU A 690 5.79 -4.22 -8.63
CA LEU A 690 5.92 -5.33 -7.67
C LEU A 690 7.29 -5.43 -6.99
N GLN A 691 8.30 -4.67 -7.46
CA GLN A 691 9.60 -4.56 -6.78
C GLN A 691 9.59 -3.55 -5.64
N LEU A 692 8.53 -2.75 -5.55
CA LEU A 692 8.33 -1.77 -4.50
C LEU A 692 7.55 -2.43 -3.36
N ASP A 693 7.88 -2.12 -2.11
CA ASP A 693 7.02 -2.50 -1.00
C ASP A 693 5.67 -1.76 -1.09
N ASP A 694 4.64 -2.28 -0.43
CA ASP A 694 3.26 -1.77 -0.55
C ASP A 694 3.14 -0.28 -0.28
N ARG A 695 3.90 0.23 0.71
CA ARG A 695 3.89 1.63 1.08
C ARG A 695 4.54 2.52 0.01
N LEU A 696 5.68 2.09 -0.50
CA LEU A 696 6.38 2.79 -1.57
C LEU A 696 5.57 2.73 -2.88
N GLN A 697 4.96 1.59 -3.18
CA GLN A 697 4.07 1.40 -4.32
C GLN A 697 2.87 2.35 -4.26
N ALA A 698 2.18 2.41 -3.12
CA ALA A 698 1.08 3.35 -2.92
C ALA A 698 1.52 4.82 -3.05
N SER A 699 2.70 5.15 -2.49
CA SER A 699 3.28 6.49 -2.64
C SER A 699 3.61 6.81 -4.09
N PHE A 700 4.20 5.88 -4.82
CA PHE A 700 4.60 6.03 -6.23
C PHE A 700 3.39 6.19 -7.15
N LEU A 701 2.37 5.32 -7.00
CA LEU A 701 1.13 5.41 -7.80
C LEU A 701 0.24 6.59 -7.39
N GLY A 702 0.47 7.18 -6.22
CA GLY A 702 -0.21 8.38 -5.72
C GLY A 702 0.31 9.71 -6.27
N PHE A 703 1.28 9.73 -7.22
CA PHE A 703 1.71 10.94 -7.89
C PHE A 703 0.58 11.57 -8.72
N MET A 704 0.61 12.89 -8.88
CA MET A 704 -0.38 13.61 -9.71
C MET A 704 -0.32 13.17 -11.17
N THR A 705 0.87 12.88 -11.67
CA THR A 705 1.05 12.30 -13.00
C THR A 705 1.60 10.88 -12.90
N VAL A 706 0.88 9.93 -13.45
CA VAL A 706 1.31 8.54 -13.59
C VAL A 706 1.32 8.18 -15.07
N CYS A 707 2.48 7.78 -15.54
CA CYS A 707 2.73 7.39 -16.92
C CYS A 707 3.12 5.92 -16.98
N SER A 708 2.40 5.11 -17.74
CA SER A 708 2.72 3.70 -17.91
C SER A 708 2.96 3.35 -19.36
N TYR A 709 4.11 2.80 -19.65
CA TYR A 709 4.38 2.00 -20.84
C TYR A 709 3.78 0.60 -20.71
N VAL A 710 3.94 -0.21 -21.71
CA VAL A 710 3.48 -1.60 -21.70
C VAL A 710 4.03 -2.37 -20.49
N LEU A 711 3.12 -3.08 -19.83
CA LEU A 711 3.42 -4.03 -18.76
C LEU A 711 2.76 -5.36 -19.14
N ARG A 712 3.60 -6.36 -19.45
CA ARG A 712 3.12 -7.68 -19.91
C ARG A 712 2.81 -8.64 -18.77
N ALA A 713 3.45 -8.42 -17.59
CA ALA A 713 3.16 -9.22 -16.41
C ALA A 713 1.76 -8.89 -15.88
N PRO A 714 0.80 -9.84 -15.82
CA PRO A 714 -0.60 -9.55 -15.48
C PRO A 714 -0.75 -8.86 -14.12
N ALA A 715 -0.01 -9.29 -13.10
CA ALA A 715 -0.08 -8.68 -11.78
C ALA A 715 0.36 -7.19 -11.80
N SER A 716 1.43 -6.86 -12.53
CA SER A 716 1.90 -5.47 -12.68
C SER A 716 0.93 -4.63 -13.50
N ALA A 717 0.41 -5.19 -14.61
CA ALA A 717 -0.57 -4.53 -15.47
C ALA A 717 -1.85 -4.20 -14.67
N ARG A 718 -2.34 -5.13 -13.86
CA ARG A 718 -3.52 -4.95 -13.02
C ARG A 718 -3.35 -3.81 -12.00
N ILE A 719 -2.25 -3.81 -11.24
CA ILE A 719 -1.98 -2.77 -10.24
C ILE A 719 -1.95 -1.38 -10.89
N VAL A 720 -1.31 -1.27 -12.04
CA VAL A 720 -1.16 0.02 -12.72
C VAL A 720 -2.44 0.44 -13.44
N SER A 721 -3.17 -0.48 -14.05
CA SER A 721 -4.48 -0.19 -14.66
C SER A 721 -5.49 0.30 -13.61
N ASP A 722 -5.49 -0.31 -12.44
CA ASP A 722 -6.29 0.13 -11.29
C ASP A 722 -5.91 1.56 -10.86
N ALA A 723 -4.62 1.85 -10.75
CA ALA A 723 -4.15 3.19 -10.39
C ALA A 723 -4.46 4.24 -11.47
N LEU A 724 -4.42 3.86 -12.74
CA LEU A 724 -4.79 4.73 -13.85
C LEU A 724 -6.31 4.86 -14.01
N GLY A 725 -7.09 3.90 -13.54
CA GLY A 725 -8.53 3.84 -13.74
C GLY A 725 -8.92 3.37 -15.16
N VAL A 726 -8.14 2.46 -15.76
CA VAL A 726 -8.39 1.91 -17.11
C VAL A 726 -8.45 0.37 -17.07
N ASP A 727 -8.92 -0.24 -18.16
CA ASP A 727 -8.89 -1.68 -18.31
C ASP A 727 -7.44 -2.20 -18.37
N GLU A 728 -7.18 -3.39 -17.82
CA GLU A 728 -5.87 -4.04 -17.82
C GLU A 728 -5.30 -4.21 -19.25
N ARG A 729 -6.19 -4.48 -20.23
CA ARG A 729 -5.82 -4.58 -21.63
C ARG A 729 -5.28 -3.27 -22.21
N THR A 730 -5.68 -2.13 -21.65
CA THR A 730 -5.15 -0.82 -22.08
C THR A 730 -3.66 -0.74 -21.78
N VAL A 731 -3.23 -1.19 -20.60
CA VAL A 731 -1.82 -1.13 -20.20
C VAL A 731 -1.01 -2.28 -20.84
N SER A 732 -1.55 -3.49 -20.84
CA SER A 732 -0.84 -4.67 -21.40
C SER A 732 -0.79 -4.68 -22.93
N GLY A 733 -1.71 -3.98 -23.59
CA GLY A 733 -1.81 -3.87 -25.05
C GLY A 733 -1.10 -2.66 -25.67
N LEU A 734 -0.41 -1.82 -24.89
CA LEU A 734 0.34 -0.69 -25.42
C LEU A 734 1.47 -1.15 -26.35
N SER A 735 1.65 -0.42 -27.43
CA SER A 735 2.81 -0.60 -28.32
C SER A 735 4.08 0.00 -27.69
N PRO A 736 5.28 -0.40 -28.12
CA PRO A 736 6.52 0.28 -27.73
C PRO A 736 6.43 1.80 -28.03
N HIS A 737 6.98 2.62 -27.16
CA HIS A 737 6.95 4.09 -27.25
C HIS A 737 5.53 4.71 -27.22
N VAL A 738 4.53 3.97 -26.79
CA VAL A 738 3.20 4.47 -26.49
C VAL A 738 2.98 4.37 -24.99
N LEU A 739 2.45 5.40 -24.38
CA LEU A 739 2.18 5.39 -22.95
C LEU A 739 0.77 5.85 -22.60
N ALA A 740 0.22 5.28 -21.54
CA ALA A 740 -1.00 5.76 -20.91
C ALA A 740 -0.64 6.77 -19.82
N VAL A 741 -1.31 7.92 -19.79
CA VAL A 741 -1.04 9.04 -18.91
C VAL A 741 -2.27 9.43 -18.12
N ARG A 742 -2.18 9.40 -16.82
CA ARG A 742 -3.10 10.06 -15.89
C ARG A 742 -2.42 11.32 -15.36
N THR A 743 -3.05 12.48 -15.46
CA THR A 743 -2.50 13.75 -14.98
C THR A 743 -3.61 14.70 -14.54
N VAL A 744 -3.23 15.88 -14.10
CA VAL A 744 -4.14 16.96 -13.71
C VAL A 744 -3.94 18.21 -14.55
N GLY A 745 -5.01 18.98 -14.71
CA GLY A 745 -4.95 20.29 -15.35
C GLY A 745 -4.36 21.38 -14.44
N GLU A 746 -4.34 22.63 -14.93
CA GLU A 746 -3.80 23.77 -14.16
C GLU A 746 -4.58 24.08 -12.87
N ARG A 747 -5.86 23.73 -12.80
CA ARG A 747 -6.72 23.92 -11.63
C ARG A 747 -6.76 22.70 -10.72
N LEU A 748 -5.83 21.76 -10.91
CA LEU A 748 -5.78 20.46 -10.21
C LEU A 748 -6.98 19.55 -10.47
N GLU A 749 -7.77 19.81 -11.52
CA GLU A 749 -8.83 18.92 -11.96
C GLU A 749 -8.21 17.63 -12.54
N SER A 750 -8.77 16.49 -12.16
CA SER A 750 -8.36 15.19 -12.73
C SER A 750 -8.76 15.12 -14.21
N LEU A 751 -7.82 14.79 -15.06
CA LEU A 751 -8.07 14.60 -16.49
C LEU A 751 -8.29 13.13 -16.83
N PRO A 752 -9.09 12.83 -17.86
CA PRO A 752 -9.20 11.48 -18.38
C PRO A 752 -7.84 10.92 -18.80
N VAL A 753 -7.66 9.61 -18.67
CA VAL A 753 -6.44 8.96 -19.13
C VAL A 753 -6.26 9.14 -20.63
N MET A 754 -5.08 9.57 -21.03
CA MET A 754 -4.70 9.75 -22.43
C MET A 754 -3.77 8.62 -22.85
N VAL A 755 -3.86 8.21 -24.11
CA VAL A 755 -2.87 7.36 -24.75
C VAL A 755 -2.12 8.20 -25.77
N VAL A 756 -0.80 8.33 -25.58
CA VAL A 756 0.06 9.22 -26.38
C VAL A 756 1.26 8.44 -26.92
N SER A 757 1.71 8.83 -28.12
CA SER A 757 2.96 8.32 -28.70
C SER A 757 4.13 9.21 -28.27
N VAL A 758 5.19 8.59 -27.77
CA VAL A 758 6.38 9.30 -27.29
C VAL A 758 7.36 9.49 -28.43
N PRO A 759 7.75 10.73 -28.78
CA PRO A 759 8.77 10.95 -29.76
C PRO A 759 10.13 10.49 -29.23
N TRP A 760 11.05 10.20 -30.16
CA TRP A 760 12.43 9.89 -29.81
C TRP A 760 13.17 11.17 -29.46
N PHE A 761 13.70 11.27 -28.25
CA PHE A 761 14.39 12.46 -27.75
C PHE A 761 15.93 12.37 -27.90
N ASP A 762 16.45 11.22 -28.31
CA ASP A 762 17.87 11.01 -28.51
C ASP A 762 18.24 11.40 -29.96
N GLY A 763 18.76 12.60 -30.13
CA GLY A 763 19.25 13.07 -31.43
C GLY A 763 18.81 14.49 -31.82
N ASP A 764 19.21 14.95 -33.00
CA ASP A 764 19.03 16.31 -33.54
C ASP A 764 17.56 16.80 -33.64
N ALA A 765 16.59 15.96 -33.36
CA ALA A 765 15.16 16.31 -33.40
C ALA A 765 14.72 17.26 -32.29
N TYR A 766 15.50 17.43 -31.22
CA TYR A 766 15.14 18.34 -30.12
C TYR A 766 15.66 19.76 -30.29
N THR A 767 16.49 19.99 -31.26
CA THR A 767 17.07 21.32 -31.59
C THR A 767 16.26 22.10 -32.64
N ARG A 768 15.08 21.60 -32.99
CA ARG A 768 14.18 22.30 -33.94
C ARG A 768 12.87 22.72 -33.31
#